data_c76c6b9e4a42f4ab77fe5b5adf961526
#
_entry.id   c76c6b9e4a42f4ab77fe5b5adf961526
#
_cell.length_a   1.000
_cell.length_b   1.000
_cell.length_c   1.000
_cell.angle_alpha   90.00
_cell.angle_beta   90.00
_cell.angle_gamma   90.00
#
_symmetry.space_group_name_H-M   'P 1'
#
loop_
_entity.id
_entity.type
_entity.pdbx_description
1 polymer ?
#
loop_
_entity_poly.entity_id
_entity_poly.type
_entity_poly.pdbx_seq_one_letter_code
_entity_poly.pdbx_strand_id
1 'polypeptide(L)'
;MLCGRDRELRMVVRLLEDARAGRSGVLAVVGEAGIGKSALLGYAEEQAAGMNVLRARGVRSEARIPFAGLLELLRPALGSLPAIPGPQAEALQSALALRSGRARDRFAVGAATLSLLATYAETAPVVVLVDDGHWLDGSSADALLFAVRRLVADPVAVIVAVREGESSLLDGADLPMLQLTGLDLAAAADLLAGQLGAPVRPELADRLHRETGGNPLALIELAGDRELADDSPPGTPIAVGKSVAHAYLLRYRSLPPSARDILVLAAAVDRGDMSVLTKAASLLGQDVAALIPAETAGLVTVRDAMIEFRHPLARSAIYGQAPPDRRREVHRALASALPDADVDRRAWHLALAAFGPDAAASSALEQAGLRARQRSAYEVSSRAYERGARLAPEESVKARLLYVAADAAWLGGLADRAAALLEEASQWAAAPDLVLASEHLRGHIALRRGPIMQAQEILVAAAAQAESADTDRAVVMLAEAVWAAFCAADAAAMLLAAQRVADVVPPQCDGRTAFFALFAQGSAQVVAGEGERGAEQIRQAVEILERSDELRDDPRLLAWAAMGSPWLRQAHLGLALGDRALAAARSQSAVGVLPSVLMQVSIGHAASDRWTEALAGFHEAIALARETGQNTELAWALARLALLEARMGRAEQSRLHADGGLDLSRRLGLGLSEVWSIAALGELELSLGHTEPALAHFQEQQAVLTAHGIRDVDLSPAPELVQLYLRLGRTHEAADAADVLSHAAAAKGQPWALARAARCRALVAPADAPDGDFETALALHEKTPDVFETARTQLAYGSYLRRARKRVQARKQLRAAIGIFDTLGAGPWSEMARHELAATGETARRRNPATIDELTPQELQIALRVAEGRTTRETAAALFLSPKTIEHHLHNVYRKLAISSRRELVEAMTRHPQSTAPSSAGKRSTPRPEQDNMYTQRPRR
;
A
#
# COMPACT_ATOMS: atom_id res chain seq x y z
N MET A 1 23.27 33.03 14.48
CA MET A 1 23.11 33.32 13.02
C MET A 1 23.77 32.16 12.27
N LEU A 2 23.12 31.59 11.26
CA LEU A 2 23.70 30.53 10.44
C LEU A 2 24.58 31.17 9.35
N CYS A 3 25.90 31.11 9.50
CA CYS A 3 26.85 31.66 8.54
C CYS A 3 26.92 30.81 7.27
N GLY A 4 27.00 31.46 6.08
CA GLY A 4 27.23 30.78 4.80
C GLY A 4 26.16 29.82 4.34
N ARG A 5 24.90 29.97 4.77
CA ARG A 5 23.77 29.09 4.47
C ARG A 5 22.62 29.77 3.74
N ASP A 6 22.89 30.86 3.03
CA ASP A 6 21.86 31.70 2.41
C ASP A 6 20.96 30.94 1.43
N ARG A 7 21.49 29.96 0.71
CA ARG A 7 20.72 29.13 -0.21
C ARG A 7 19.75 28.22 0.55
N GLU A 8 20.24 27.54 1.56
CA GLU A 8 19.49 26.64 2.40
C GLU A 8 18.40 27.37 3.18
N LEU A 9 18.72 28.54 3.74
CA LEU A 9 17.78 29.41 4.43
C LEU A 9 16.63 29.84 3.51
N ARG A 10 16.94 30.25 2.27
CA ARG A 10 15.92 30.60 1.28
C ARG A 10 15.02 29.43 0.93
N MET A 11 15.55 28.21 0.84
CA MET A 11 14.74 27.02 0.58
C MET A 11 13.76 26.75 1.72
N VAL A 12 14.21 26.86 2.97
CA VAL A 12 13.36 26.72 4.16
C VAL A 12 12.26 27.78 4.17
N VAL A 13 12.62 29.06 3.97
CA VAL A 13 11.64 30.16 3.96
C VAL A 13 10.58 29.93 2.88
N ARG A 14 11.00 29.56 1.67
CA ARG A 14 10.08 29.26 0.57
C ARG A 14 9.13 28.11 0.90
N LEU A 15 9.63 27.04 1.53
CA LEU A 15 8.79 25.92 1.96
C LEU A 15 7.72 26.36 2.96
N LEU A 16 8.07 27.21 3.92
CA LEU A 16 7.13 27.75 4.90
C LEU A 16 6.13 28.72 4.26
N GLU A 17 6.56 29.53 3.29
CA GLU A 17 5.67 30.41 2.51
C GLU A 17 4.69 29.61 1.66
N ASP A 18 5.13 28.52 1.04
CA ASP A 18 4.28 27.61 0.29
C ASP A 18 3.20 26.99 1.19
N ALA A 19 3.58 26.54 2.40
CA ALA A 19 2.61 26.04 3.37
C ALA A 19 1.62 27.13 3.82
N ARG A 20 2.08 28.36 4.07
CA ARG A 20 1.16 29.48 4.37
C ARG A 20 0.20 29.80 3.22
N ALA A 21 0.64 29.55 1.99
CA ALA A 21 -0.19 29.70 0.79
C ALA A 21 -1.09 28.47 0.52
N GLY A 22 -1.15 27.48 1.42
CA GLY A 22 -1.96 26.28 1.29
C GLY A 22 -1.37 25.21 0.36
N ARG A 23 -0.08 25.22 0.12
CA ARG A 23 0.63 24.18 -0.66
C ARG A 23 1.54 23.40 0.25
N SER A 24 1.34 22.09 0.31
CA SER A 24 2.21 21.21 1.10
C SER A 24 3.60 21.12 0.47
N GLY A 25 4.60 20.95 1.33
CA GLY A 25 5.95 20.69 0.88
C GLY A 25 6.75 19.87 1.88
N VAL A 26 7.74 19.14 1.35
CA VAL A 26 8.63 18.30 2.14
C VAL A 26 10.07 18.60 1.78
N LEU A 27 10.94 18.60 2.77
CA LEU A 27 12.37 18.77 2.60
C LEU A 27 13.14 17.80 3.50
N ALA A 28 13.91 16.91 2.91
CA ALA A 28 14.84 16.07 3.61
C ALA A 28 16.22 16.76 3.68
N VAL A 29 16.69 17.04 4.88
CA VAL A 29 18.00 17.65 5.14
C VAL A 29 19.00 16.58 5.50
N VAL A 30 19.94 16.29 4.58
CA VAL A 30 20.92 15.21 4.73
C VAL A 30 22.30 15.81 4.94
N GLY A 31 23.13 15.19 5.77
CA GLY A 31 24.52 15.60 5.95
C GLY A 31 25.18 14.96 7.17
N GLU A 32 26.49 15.17 7.29
CA GLU A 32 27.28 14.64 8.37
C GLU A 32 26.87 15.11 9.76
N ALA A 33 27.32 14.41 10.78
CA ALA A 33 27.13 14.84 12.17
C ALA A 33 27.83 16.19 12.42
N GLY A 34 27.13 17.12 13.07
CA GLY A 34 27.70 18.44 13.38
C GLY A 34 27.67 19.46 12.25
N ILE A 35 27.14 19.10 11.06
CA ILE A 35 27.12 19.96 9.87
C ILE A 35 26.11 21.13 9.95
N GLY A 36 25.26 21.17 10.97
CA GLY A 36 24.30 22.26 11.20
C GLY A 36 22.83 21.92 10.89
N LYS A 37 22.45 20.62 10.74
CA LYS A 37 21.06 20.20 10.48
C LYS A 37 20.08 20.72 11.53
N SER A 38 20.36 20.46 12.81
CA SER A 38 19.50 20.90 13.92
C SER A 38 19.41 22.43 14.02
N ALA A 39 20.47 23.14 13.66
CA ALA A 39 20.46 24.59 13.61
C ALA A 39 19.58 25.11 12.48
N LEU A 40 19.52 24.42 11.33
CA LEU A 40 18.61 24.76 10.23
C LEU A 40 17.14 24.50 10.61
N LEU A 41 16.86 23.42 11.37
CA LEU A 41 15.52 23.17 11.91
C LEU A 41 15.13 24.25 12.94
N GLY A 42 16.04 24.66 13.82
CA GLY A 42 15.80 25.76 14.73
C GLY A 42 15.48 27.07 14.01
N TYR A 43 16.20 27.36 12.92
CA TYR A 43 15.87 28.51 12.07
C TYR A 43 14.47 28.39 11.44
N ALA A 44 14.10 27.19 10.95
CA ALA A 44 12.76 26.96 10.42
C ALA A 44 11.69 27.21 11.49
N GLU A 45 11.94 26.79 12.73
CA GLU A 45 11.05 27.05 13.87
C GLU A 45 10.92 28.56 14.17
N GLU A 46 12.04 29.31 14.17
CA GLU A 46 12.04 30.76 14.33
C GLU A 46 11.23 31.46 13.22
N GLN A 47 11.34 31.00 11.98
CA GLN A 47 10.60 31.52 10.84
C GLN A 47 9.14 31.07 10.78
N ALA A 48 8.71 30.15 11.62
CA ALA A 48 7.35 29.59 11.64
C ALA A 48 6.33 30.48 12.39
N ALA A 49 6.58 31.77 12.53
CA ALA A 49 5.64 32.69 13.18
C ALA A 49 4.24 32.60 12.54
N GLY A 50 3.22 32.42 13.37
CA GLY A 50 1.83 32.22 12.93
C GLY A 50 1.51 30.82 12.39
N MET A 51 2.41 29.85 12.55
CA MET A 51 2.20 28.44 12.22
C MET A 51 2.14 27.58 13.49
N ASN A 52 1.46 26.46 13.43
CA ASN A 52 1.52 25.41 14.44
C ASN A 52 2.80 24.60 14.26
N VAL A 53 3.65 24.53 15.26
CA VAL A 53 4.88 23.76 15.21
C VAL A 53 4.68 22.39 15.86
N LEU A 54 4.94 21.34 15.08
CA LEU A 54 5.01 19.97 15.56
C LEU A 54 6.45 19.49 15.48
N ARG A 55 7.00 19.06 16.60
CA ARG A 55 8.41 18.67 16.68
C ARG A 55 8.57 17.27 17.27
N ALA A 56 9.45 16.51 16.66
CA ALA A 56 9.94 15.26 17.21
C ALA A 56 11.45 15.15 17.03
N ARG A 57 12.09 14.43 17.95
CA ARG A 57 13.50 14.09 17.82
C ARG A 57 13.69 12.59 17.87
N GLY A 58 14.34 12.04 16.86
CA GLY A 58 14.75 10.64 16.88
C GLY A 58 15.77 10.38 17.97
N VAL A 59 15.49 9.39 18.82
CA VAL A 59 16.37 8.98 19.92
C VAL A 59 16.72 7.51 19.75
N ARG A 60 18.01 7.20 19.68
CA ARG A 60 18.50 5.84 19.40
C ARG A 60 17.92 4.76 20.32
N SER A 61 17.69 5.08 21.56
CA SER A 61 17.10 4.16 22.54
C SER A 61 15.59 3.98 22.33
N GLU A 62 14.90 5.00 21.83
CA GLU A 62 13.46 4.98 21.53
C GLU A 62 13.13 4.41 20.16
N ALA A 63 14.11 4.23 19.29
CA ALA A 63 13.93 3.58 17.98
C ALA A 63 13.32 2.16 18.06
N ARG A 64 13.24 1.61 19.28
CA ARG A 64 12.64 0.30 19.59
C ARG A 64 11.31 0.40 20.33
N ILE A 65 10.80 1.59 20.57
CA ILE A 65 9.53 1.82 21.28
C ILE A 65 8.48 2.19 20.24
N PRO A 66 7.41 1.40 20.10
CA PRO A 66 6.41 1.61 19.06
C PRO A 66 5.77 3.00 19.14
N PHE A 67 5.79 3.74 18.07
CA PHE A 67 5.17 5.06 17.90
C PHE A 67 5.64 6.11 18.91
N ALA A 68 6.84 5.95 19.47
CA ALA A 68 7.39 6.93 20.40
C ALA A 68 7.58 8.29 19.75
N GLY A 69 8.19 8.33 18.56
CA GLY A 69 8.38 9.55 17.79
C GLY A 69 7.07 10.16 17.31
N LEU A 70 6.11 9.34 16.89
CA LEU A 70 4.81 9.81 16.45
C LEU A 70 3.99 10.41 17.60
N LEU A 71 4.05 9.81 18.79
CA LEU A 71 3.40 10.34 19.98
C LEU A 71 3.97 11.71 20.38
N GLU A 72 5.29 11.84 20.36
CA GLU A 72 5.95 13.13 20.61
C GLU A 72 5.51 14.18 19.59
N LEU A 73 5.58 13.84 18.30
CA LEU A 73 5.22 14.72 17.20
C LEU A 73 3.77 15.19 17.29
N LEU A 74 2.83 14.26 17.47
CA LEU A 74 1.40 14.54 17.40
C LEU A 74 0.79 15.04 18.72
N ARG A 75 1.53 15.05 19.80
CA ARG A 75 1.03 15.46 21.14
C ARG A 75 0.23 16.78 21.13
N PRO A 76 0.70 17.86 20.44
CA PRO A 76 -0.06 19.11 20.38
C PRO A 76 -1.36 19.01 19.58
N ALA A 77 -1.42 18.08 18.61
CA ALA A 77 -2.56 17.90 17.72
C ALA A 77 -3.61 16.91 18.24
N LEU A 78 -3.33 16.14 19.34
CA LEU A 78 -4.22 15.10 19.85
C LEU A 78 -5.61 15.60 20.21
N GLY A 79 -5.77 16.88 20.57
CA GLY A 79 -7.08 17.50 20.78
C GLY A 79 -8.01 17.46 19.58
N SER A 80 -7.48 17.32 18.37
CA SER A 80 -8.23 17.25 17.10
C SER A 80 -8.67 15.82 16.71
N LEU A 81 -8.31 14.79 17.50
CA LEU A 81 -8.70 13.39 17.24
C LEU A 81 -10.22 13.16 17.08
N PRO A 82 -11.11 13.81 17.82
CA PRO A 82 -12.55 13.64 17.61
C PRO A 82 -13.07 14.16 16.27
N ALA A 83 -12.29 14.96 15.56
CA ALA A 83 -12.69 15.56 14.29
C ALA A 83 -12.29 14.72 13.06
N ILE A 84 -11.44 13.69 13.23
CA ILE A 84 -11.08 12.76 12.17
C ILE A 84 -12.03 11.54 12.14
N PRO A 85 -12.06 10.74 11.04
CA PRO A 85 -12.92 9.56 10.94
C PRO A 85 -12.73 8.58 12.11
N GLY A 86 -13.84 8.09 12.69
CA GLY A 86 -13.83 7.24 13.89
C GLY A 86 -12.86 6.06 13.83
N PRO A 87 -12.89 5.21 12.79
CA PRO A 87 -11.95 4.09 12.66
C PRO A 87 -10.47 4.52 12.63
N GLN A 88 -10.16 5.66 12.02
CA GLN A 88 -8.81 6.23 12.01
C GLN A 88 -8.42 6.77 13.39
N ALA A 89 -9.34 7.46 14.07
CA ALA A 89 -9.11 7.93 15.43
C ALA A 89 -8.83 6.76 16.40
N GLU A 90 -9.60 5.68 16.29
CA GLU A 90 -9.40 4.47 17.09
C GLU A 90 -8.06 3.79 16.79
N ALA A 91 -7.68 3.68 15.53
CA ALA A 91 -6.40 3.12 15.12
C ALA A 91 -5.22 3.93 15.70
N LEU A 92 -5.29 5.26 15.59
CA LEU A 92 -4.23 6.15 16.13
C LEU A 92 -4.20 6.13 17.66
N GLN A 93 -5.35 6.17 18.34
CA GLN A 93 -5.41 6.06 19.79
C GLN A 93 -4.83 4.74 20.30
N SER A 94 -5.12 3.62 19.61
CA SER A 94 -4.56 2.32 19.94
C SER A 94 -3.05 2.27 19.68
N ALA A 95 -2.59 2.80 18.55
CA ALA A 95 -1.17 2.88 18.20
C ALA A 95 -0.37 3.71 19.21
N LEU A 96 -0.89 4.86 19.62
CA LEU A 96 -0.27 5.76 20.61
C LEU A 96 -0.47 5.30 22.06
N ALA A 97 -1.09 4.13 22.29
CA ALA A 97 -1.42 3.61 23.62
C ALA A 97 -2.29 4.55 24.48
N LEU A 98 -3.11 5.39 23.86
CA LEU A 98 -4.07 6.26 24.54
C LEU A 98 -5.36 5.53 24.90
N ARG A 99 -5.62 4.38 24.25
CA ARG A 99 -6.77 3.50 24.51
C ARG A 99 -6.33 2.06 24.37
N SER A 100 -6.86 1.16 25.18
CA SER A 100 -6.71 -0.28 24.97
C SER A 100 -7.56 -0.71 23.76
N GLY A 101 -6.94 -1.30 22.74
CA GLY A 101 -7.59 -1.76 21.50
C GLY A 101 -6.59 -2.50 20.63
N ARG A 102 -7.08 -3.16 19.58
CA ARG A 102 -6.23 -3.74 18.55
C ARG A 102 -6.29 -2.83 17.32
N ALA A 103 -5.19 -2.19 16.97
CA ALA A 103 -5.05 -1.62 15.64
C ALA A 103 -4.95 -2.78 14.64
N ARG A 104 -5.74 -2.73 13.57
CA ARG A 104 -5.88 -3.86 12.63
C ARG A 104 -4.93 -3.79 11.44
N ASP A 105 -4.41 -2.59 11.12
CA ASP A 105 -3.58 -2.34 9.94
C ASP A 105 -2.59 -1.19 10.21
N ARG A 106 -1.33 -1.35 9.78
CA ARG A 106 -0.30 -0.30 9.87
C ARG A 106 -0.66 0.95 9.07
N PHE A 107 -1.31 0.78 7.92
CA PHE A 107 -1.72 1.88 7.05
C PHE A 107 -2.87 2.71 7.64
N ALA A 108 -3.69 2.11 8.52
CA ALA A 108 -4.71 2.85 9.25
C ALA A 108 -4.12 3.95 10.13
N VAL A 109 -2.96 3.69 10.73
CA VAL A 109 -2.23 4.68 11.54
C VAL A 109 -1.66 5.79 10.65
N GLY A 110 -1.13 5.45 9.48
CA GLY A 110 -0.68 6.44 8.49
C GLY A 110 -1.81 7.33 7.98
N ALA A 111 -2.96 6.74 7.64
CA ALA A 111 -4.15 7.47 7.21
C ALA A 111 -4.69 8.38 8.33
N ALA A 112 -4.67 7.91 9.57
CA ALA A 112 -5.06 8.70 10.74
C ALA A 112 -4.09 9.86 10.99
N THR A 113 -2.78 9.63 10.80
CA THR A 113 -1.75 10.68 10.89
C THR A 113 -1.98 11.77 9.84
N LEU A 114 -2.24 11.38 8.59
CA LEU A 114 -2.60 12.33 7.52
C LEU A 114 -3.84 13.14 7.90
N SER A 115 -4.92 12.47 8.28
CA SER A 115 -6.18 13.15 8.62
C SER A 115 -6.02 14.07 9.81
N LEU A 116 -5.24 13.68 10.82
CA LEU A 116 -4.97 14.52 11.99
C LEU A 116 -4.14 15.75 11.64
N LEU A 117 -3.07 15.60 10.83
CA LEU A 117 -2.26 16.73 10.36
C LEU A 117 -3.10 17.69 9.53
N ALA A 118 -3.90 17.19 8.61
CA ALA A 118 -4.79 18.01 7.78
C ALA A 118 -5.83 18.75 8.61
N THR A 119 -6.48 18.07 9.56
CA THR A 119 -7.47 18.69 10.47
C THR A 119 -6.82 19.73 11.38
N TYR A 120 -5.64 19.44 11.90
CA TYR A 120 -4.91 20.39 12.75
C TYR A 120 -4.47 21.63 11.95
N ALA A 121 -4.15 21.46 10.69
CA ALA A 121 -3.79 22.51 9.76
C ALA A 121 -4.97 23.41 9.31
N GLU A 122 -6.23 23.01 9.60
CA GLU A 122 -7.40 23.88 9.38
C GLU A 122 -7.39 25.13 10.28
N THR A 123 -6.75 25.07 11.44
CA THR A 123 -6.69 26.19 12.39
C THR A 123 -5.59 27.20 12.09
N ALA A 124 -4.42 26.74 11.69
CA ALA A 124 -3.28 27.52 11.24
C ALA A 124 -2.33 26.60 10.45
N PRO A 125 -1.53 27.14 9.51
CA PRO A 125 -0.53 26.33 8.80
C PRO A 125 0.37 25.57 9.78
N VAL A 126 0.78 24.37 9.41
CA VAL A 126 1.58 23.48 10.26
C VAL A 126 2.99 23.35 9.72
N VAL A 127 3.99 23.40 10.58
CA VAL A 127 5.33 22.93 10.27
C VAL A 127 5.67 21.72 11.13
N VAL A 128 6.09 20.65 10.48
CA VAL A 128 6.56 19.41 11.08
C VAL A 128 8.08 19.38 11.02
N LEU A 129 8.73 19.32 12.17
CA LEU A 129 10.18 19.30 12.30
C LEU A 129 10.62 18.00 12.95
N VAL A 130 11.35 17.16 12.21
CA VAL A 130 11.89 15.91 12.72
C VAL A 130 13.42 16.00 12.73
N ASP A 131 14.02 16.05 13.92
CA ASP A 131 15.46 16.01 14.08
C ASP A 131 15.94 14.56 14.31
N ASP A 132 17.15 14.25 13.84
CA ASP A 132 17.73 12.89 13.94
C ASP A 132 16.78 11.78 13.44
N GLY A 133 16.07 12.00 12.31
CA GLY A 133 15.05 11.12 11.76
C GLY A 133 15.50 9.68 11.49
N HIS A 134 16.82 9.42 11.35
CA HIS A 134 17.41 8.08 11.25
C HIS A 134 17.30 7.26 12.54
N TRP A 135 16.92 7.87 13.67
CA TRP A 135 16.63 7.20 14.95
C TRP A 135 15.14 7.19 15.30
N LEU A 136 14.30 7.65 14.39
CA LEU A 136 12.84 7.48 14.57
C LEU A 136 12.50 5.99 14.55
N ASP A 137 11.55 5.56 15.39
CA ASP A 137 11.08 4.17 15.32
C ASP A 137 10.39 3.89 13.99
N GLY A 138 10.56 2.68 13.45
CA GLY A 138 10.07 2.33 12.12
C GLY A 138 8.57 2.55 11.94
N SER A 139 7.77 2.31 12.99
CA SER A 139 6.31 2.49 12.93
C SER A 139 5.90 3.96 12.84
N SER A 140 6.61 4.86 13.57
CA SER A 140 6.43 6.32 13.42
C SER A 140 6.85 6.79 12.05
N ALA A 141 7.97 6.25 11.57
CA ALA A 141 8.53 6.51 10.27
C ALA A 141 7.55 6.20 9.15
N ASP A 142 7.02 4.99 9.12
CA ASP A 142 6.04 4.52 8.14
C ASP A 142 4.77 5.38 8.15
N ALA A 143 4.24 5.69 9.33
CA ALA A 143 3.04 6.51 9.46
C ALA A 143 3.25 7.94 8.95
N LEU A 144 4.40 8.54 9.24
CA LEU A 144 4.75 9.87 8.76
C LEU A 144 4.97 9.88 7.24
N LEU A 145 5.69 8.91 6.71
CA LEU A 145 5.95 8.78 5.27
C LEU A 145 4.66 8.57 4.47
N PHE A 146 3.74 7.75 4.99
CA PHE A 146 2.42 7.57 4.41
C PHE A 146 1.66 8.90 4.30
N ALA A 147 1.66 9.69 5.38
CA ALA A 147 1.00 10.99 5.42
C ALA A 147 1.66 11.99 4.45
N VAL A 148 2.98 12.08 4.49
CA VAL A 148 3.77 13.04 3.69
C VAL A 148 3.57 12.83 2.18
N ARG A 149 3.52 11.60 1.71
CA ARG A 149 3.29 11.29 0.28
C ARG A 149 1.91 11.71 -0.23
N ARG A 150 0.96 11.97 0.66
CA ARG A 150 -0.44 12.29 0.34
C ARG A 150 -0.84 13.73 0.64
N LEU A 151 0.04 14.49 1.26
CA LEU A 151 -0.13 15.93 1.47
C LEU A 151 0.16 16.67 0.15
N VAL A 152 -0.82 17.38 -0.41
CA VAL A 152 -0.69 18.11 -1.69
C VAL A 152 -1.08 19.57 -1.54
N ALA A 153 -2.30 19.85 -1.08
CA ALA A 153 -2.88 21.18 -0.97
C ALA A 153 -3.17 21.58 0.48
N ASP A 154 -2.56 20.89 1.42
CA ASP A 154 -2.69 21.19 2.84
C ASP A 154 -1.64 22.23 3.26
N PRO A 155 -1.95 23.12 4.19
CA PRO A 155 -0.98 24.10 4.67
C PRO A 155 0.03 23.46 5.64
N VAL A 156 0.81 22.47 5.14
CA VAL A 156 1.74 21.68 5.93
C VAL A 156 3.12 21.67 5.27
N ALA A 157 4.14 22.13 6.00
CA ALA A 157 5.54 21.99 5.66
C ALA A 157 6.17 20.89 6.52
N VAL A 158 6.95 19.98 5.92
CA VAL A 158 7.65 18.92 6.63
C VAL A 158 9.15 19.05 6.38
N ILE A 159 9.94 19.12 7.44
CA ILE A 159 11.41 19.13 7.37
C ILE A 159 11.94 18.00 8.23
N VAL A 160 12.68 17.08 7.62
CA VAL A 160 13.26 15.91 8.29
C VAL A 160 14.77 15.97 8.15
N ALA A 161 15.49 16.02 9.27
CA ALA A 161 16.94 15.96 9.30
C ALA A 161 17.42 14.52 9.51
N VAL A 162 18.29 14.03 8.62
CA VAL A 162 18.88 12.70 8.70
C VAL A 162 20.38 12.75 8.55
N ARG A 163 21.06 11.74 9.08
CA ARG A 163 22.50 11.63 8.98
C ARG A 163 22.88 10.86 7.72
N GLU A 164 23.86 11.35 7.02
CA GLU A 164 24.43 10.69 5.85
C GLU A 164 25.05 9.33 6.23
N GLY A 165 24.77 8.28 5.41
CA GLY A 165 25.29 6.93 5.61
C GLY A 165 24.58 6.11 6.70
N GLU A 166 23.55 6.63 7.34
CA GLU A 166 22.68 5.85 8.25
C GLU A 166 21.38 5.50 7.52
N SER A 167 20.89 4.25 7.67
CA SER A 167 19.57 3.85 7.17
C SER A 167 18.51 4.75 7.75
N SER A 168 17.65 5.27 6.91
CA SER A 168 16.64 6.23 7.33
C SER A 168 15.29 5.94 6.68
N LEU A 169 14.25 6.55 7.24
CA LEU A 169 12.92 6.75 6.68
C LEU A 169 12.89 7.16 5.21
N LEU A 170 13.97 7.80 4.76
CA LEU A 170 14.08 8.41 3.44
C LEU A 170 14.66 7.43 2.41
N ASP A 171 15.14 6.26 2.83
CA ASP A 171 15.70 5.26 1.93
C ASP A 171 14.57 4.71 1.04
N GLY A 172 14.67 4.98 -0.26
CA GLY A 172 13.63 4.62 -1.24
C GLY A 172 12.40 5.55 -1.26
N ALA A 173 12.39 6.65 -0.51
CA ALA A 173 11.40 7.70 -0.65
C ALA A 173 11.91 8.75 -1.65
N ASP A 174 11.14 8.97 -2.72
CA ASP A 174 11.42 10.02 -3.70
C ASP A 174 11.03 11.40 -3.15
N LEU A 175 11.81 11.89 -2.16
CA LEU A 175 11.58 13.17 -1.52
C LEU A 175 12.65 14.20 -1.94
N PRO A 176 12.28 15.49 -2.04
CA PRO A 176 13.24 16.56 -2.26
C PRO A 176 14.32 16.58 -1.17
N MET A 177 15.59 16.46 -1.56
CA MET A 177 16.72 16.40 -0.63
C MET A 177 17.57 17.66 -0.70
N LEU A 178 17.97 18.13 0.47
CA LEU A 178 18.94 19.20 0.67
C LEU A 178 20.19 18.61 1.32
N GLN A 179 21.25 18.45 0.55
CA GLN A 179 22.55 18.01 1.06
C GLN A 179 23.27 19.18 1.72
N LEU A 180 23.57 19.08 3.02
CA LEU A 180 24.40 20.03 3.74
C LEU A 180 25.85 19.60 3.68
N THR A 181 26.70 20.45 3.16
CA THR A 181 28.16 20.27 3.12
C THR A 181 28.86 21.22 4.11
N GLY A 182 30.19 21.09 4.29
CA GLY A 182 30.98 22.00 5.11
C GLY A 182 30.80 23.46 4.69
N LEU A 183 31.01 24.37 5.63
CA LEU A 183 31.06 25.82 5.35
C LEU A 183 32.25 26.11 4.44
N ASP A 184 32.13 27.11 3.59
CA ASP A 184 33.29 27.66 2.90
C ASP A 184 34.22 28.42 3.87
N LEU A 185 35.39 28.78 3.39
CA LEU A 185 36.42 29.44 4.21
C LEU A 185 35.94 30.79 4.81
N ALA A 186 35.16 31.56 4.04
CA ALA A 186 34.68 32.86 4.50
C ALA A 186 33.63 32.69 5.62
N ALA A 187 32.64 31.77 5.41
CA ALA A 187 31.65 31.46 6.43
C ALA A 187 32.24 30.78 7.67
N ALA A 188 33.29 29.98 7.50
CA ALA A 188 34.03 29.39 8.62
C ALA A 188 34.76 30.50 9.42
N ALA A 189 35.38 31.44 8.78
CA ALA A 189 36.00 32.57 9.45
C ALA A 189 35.01 33.46 10.22
N ASP A 190 33.84 33.73 9.63
CA ASP A 190 32.76 34.47 10.27
C ASP A 190 32.20 33.72 11.51
N LEU A 191 32.03 32.40 11.40
CA LEU A 191 31.60 31.57 12.51
C LEU A 191 32.60 31.58 13.66
N LEU A 192 33.87 31.43 13.35
CA LEU A 192 34.97 31.48 14.33
C LEU A 192 35.08 32.86 14.99
N ALA A 193 34.96 33.93 14.24
CA ALA A 193 34.97 35.30 14.76
C ALA A 193 33.80 35.56 15.70
N GLY A 194 32.59 35.09 15.35
CA GLY A 194 31.40 35.16 16.20
C GLY A 194 31.56 34.38 17.49
N GLN A 195 32.22 33.22 17.46
CA GLN A 195 32.44 32.35 18.63
C GLN A 195 33.51 32.93 19.58
N LEU A 196 34.59 33.48 19.02
CA LEU A 196 35.70 34.02 19.79
C LEU A 196 35.50 35.48 20.25
N GLY A 197 34.49 36.16 19.71
CA GLY A 197 34.22 37.59 19.97
C GLY A 197 35.25 38.54 19.39
N ALA A 198 36.13 38.04 18.50
CA ALA A 198 37.18 38.80 17.84
C ALA A 198 37.50 38.23 16.47
N PRO A 199 37.98 39.05 15.51
CA PRO A 199 38.40 38.61 14.20
C PRO A 199 39.51 37.54 14.30
N VAL A 200 39.40 36.49 13.50
CA VAL A 200 40.35 35.35 13.45
C VAL A 200 41.39 35.62 12.39
N ARG A 201 42.68 35.31 12.70
CA ARG A 201 43.74 35.41 11.70
C ARG A 201 43.46 34.50 10.49
N PRO A 202 43.64 34.98 9.25
CA PRO A 202 43.31 34.22 8.04
C PRO A 202 43.98 32.84 7.97
N GLU A 203 45.21 32.75 8.41
CA GLU A 203 46.02 31.53 8.40
C GLU A 203 45.45 30.48 9.37
N LEU A 204 44.92 30.94 10.52
CA LEU A 204 44.26 30.07 11.49
C LEU A 204 42.91 29.58 10.98
N ALA A 205 42.13 30.49 10.39
CA ALA A 205 40.84 30.14 9.79
C ALA A 205 41.01 29.13 8.65
N ASP A 206 41.98 29.32 7.75
CA ASP A 206 42.28 28.43 6.65
C ASP A 206 42.78 27.06 7.15
N ARG A 207 43.60 27.02 8.18
CA ARG A 207 44.06 25.79 8.81
C ARG A 207 42.93 25.00 9.43
N LEU A 208 42.10 25.64 10.28
CA LEU A 208 40.94 24.98 10.93
C LEU A 208 39.93 24.51 9.91
N HIS A 209 39.69 25.32 8.87
CA HIS A 209 38.79 24.95 7.77
C HIS A 209 39.26 23.70 7.04
N ARG A 210 40.53 23.58 6.67
CA ARG A 210 41.10 22.42 5.98
C ARG A 210 41.02 21.16 6.86
N GLU A 211 41.30 21.29 8.15
CA GLU A 211 41.32 20.15 9.07
C GLU A 211 39.92 19.66 9.43
N THR A 212 38.90 20.51 9.43
CA THR A 212 37.53 20.17 9.76
C THR A 212 36.64 19.91 8.53
N GLY A 213 37.17 20.18 7.33
CA GLY A 213 36.35 20.17 6.12
C GLY A 213 35.23 21.20 6.17
N GLY A 214 35.36 22.27 6.96
CA GLY A 214 34.35 23.29 7.18
C GLY A 214 33.16 22.83 8.05
N ASN A 215 33.29 21.73 8.79
CA ASN A 215 32.20 21.24 9.69
C ASN A 215 32.02 22.26 10.85
N PRO A 216 30.82 22.88 10.98
CA PRO A 216 30.62 23.96 11.95
C PRO A 216 30.86 23.55 13.41
N LEU A 217 30.43 22.37 13.79
CA LEU A 217 30.61 21.88 15.15
C LEU A 217 32.11 21.65 15.46
N ALA A 218 32.83 21.05 14.52
CA ALA A 218 34.27 20.85 14.68
C ALA A 218 35.02 22.19 14.76
N LEU A 219 34.65 23.16 13.96
CA LEU A 219 35.21 24.53 14.03
C LEU A 219 35.01 25.16 15.41
N ILE A 220 33.76 25.11 15.95
CA ILE A 220 33.40 25.66 17.26
C ILE A 220 34.16 25.00 18.40
N GLU A 221 34.23 23.66 18.38
CA GLU A 221 34.88 22.89 19.43
C GLU A 221 36.40 23.08 19.45
N LEU A 222 37.04 23.19 18.29
CA LEU A 222 38.47 23.47 18.18
C LEU A 222 38.82 24.93 18.51
N ALA A 223 37.95 25.87 18.20
CA ALA A 223 38.17 27.27 18.58
C ALA A 223 38.09 27.55 20.09
N GLY A 224 37.34 26.67 20.81
CA GLY A 224 37.22 26.76 22.28
C GLY A 224 38.48 26.31 23.05
N ASP A 225 39.41 25.63 22.38
CA ASP A 225 40.64 25.09 22.98
C ASP A 225 41.81 26.07 22.71
N ARG A 226 41.95 27.09 23.55
CA ARG A 226 42.92 28.17 23.40
C ARG A 226 44.42 27.69 23.38
N GLU A 227 44.74 26.57 24.02
CA GLU A 227 46.08 26.01 24.05
C GLU A 227 46.50 25.37 22.71
N LEU A 228 45.50 24.87 21.92
CA LEU A 228 45.75 24.33 20.58
C LEU A 228 45.91 25.41 19.48
N ALA A 229 45.41 26.60 19.72
CA ALA A 229 45.39 27.63 18.73
C ALA A 229 46.72 28.48 18.67
N ASP A 230 47.46 28.60 19.75
CA ASP A 230 48.55 29.55 19.87
C ASP A 230 49.98 28.97 19.82
N ASP A 231 50.21 27.71 20.13
CA ASP A 231 51.58 27.17 20.36
C ASP A 231 52.13 26.15 19.34
N SER A 232 51.41 25.85 18.22
CA SER A 232 51.91 24.91 17.23
C SER A 232 52.60 25.64 16.05
N PRO A 233 53.84 25.27 15.69
CA PRO A 233 54.57 25.82 14.54
C PRO A 233 53.78 25.64 13.23
N PRO A 234 53.88 26.61 12.26
CA PRO A 234 53.26 26.44 10.95
C PRO A 234 53.72 25.12 10.26
N GLY A 235 52.76 24.26 9.89
CA GLY A 235 53.08 23.02 9.21
C GLY A 235 53.02 21.74 10.08
N THR A 236 52.86 21.88 11.40
CA THR A 236 52.61 20.72 12.27
C THR A 236 51.11 20.38 12.24
N PRO A 237 50.73 19.14 11.90
CA PRO A 237 49.33 18.72 12.05
C PRO A 237 48.90 18.90 13.51
N ILE A 238 47.81 19.58 13.76
CA ILE A 238 47.17 19.56 15.08
C ILE A 238 46.80 18.11 15.33
N ALA A 239 47.17 17.55 16.50
CA ALA A 239 46.81 16.21 16.90
C ALA A 239 45.28 16.16 17.20
N VAL A 240 44.50 16.48 16.18
CA VAL A 240 43.05 16.42 16.23
C VAL A 240 42.67 15.01 15.94
N GLY A 241 42.20 14.29 16.94
CA GLY A 241 41.54 13.03 16.72
C GLY A 241 40.41 13.25 15.70
N LYS A 242 40.37 12.42 14.69
CA LYS A 242 39.60 12.52 13.45
C LYS A 242 38.08 12.68 13.60
N SER A 243 37.54 13.04 14.76
CA SER A 243 36.10 13.29 14.96
C SER A 243 35.82 14.19 16.17
N VAL A 244 34.75 14.96 16.09
CA VAL A 244 34.14 15.72 17.19
C VAL A 244 33.92 14.84 18.45
N ALA A 245 33.69 13.55 18.28
CA ALA A 245 33.57 12.58 19.36
C ALA A 245 34.87 12.50 20.22
N HIS A 246 36.03 12.71 19.61
CA HIS A 246 37.29 12.67 20.34
C HIS A 246 37.47 13.86 21.31
N ALA A 247 37.02 15.04 20.93
CA ALA A 247 37.05 16.22 21.82
C ALA A 247 36.19 16.00 23.05
N TYR A 248 34.99 15.43 22.89
CA TYR A 248 34.15 15.06 24.03
C TYR A 248 34.78 13.99 24.90
N LEU A 249 35.49 13.02 24.32
CA LEU A 249 36.18 11.96 25.07
C LEU A 249 37.36 12.52 25.87
N LEU A 250 38.09 13.51 25.38
CA LEU A 250 39.14 14.18 26.14
C LEU A 250 38.56 14.85 27.38
N ARG A 251 37.47 15.66 27.24
CA ARG A 251 36.77 16.26 28.37
C ARG A 251 36.21 15.20 29.35
N TYR A 252 35.65 14.11 28.86
CA TYR A 252 35.18 12.99 29.68
C TYR A 252 36.32 12.37 30.48
N ARG A 253 37.52 12.15 29.87
CA ARG A 253 38.68 11.54 30.52
C ARG A 253 39.29 12.45 31.58
N SER A 254 39.16 13.75 31.48
CA SER A 254 39.66 14.72 32.47
C SER A 254 38.76 14.80 33.72
N LEU A 255 37.55 14.21 33.70
CA LEU A 255 36.66 14.22 34.82
C LEU A 255 37.08 13.22 35.93
N PRO A 256 36.70 13.47 37.22
CA PRO A 256 36.84 12.50 38.31
C PRO A 256 36.22 11.15 37.98
N PRO A 257 36.71 10.02 38.50
CA PRO A 257 36.14 8.70 38.22
C PRO A 257 34.66 8.58 38.53
N SER A 258 34.17 9.15 39.65
CA SER A 258 32.74 9.16 39.98
C SER A 258 31.89 9.91 38.97
N ALA A 259 32.38 11.01 38.43
CA ALA A 259 31.70 11.77 37.38
C ALA A 259 31.66 11.01 36.02
N ARG A 260 32.72 10.27 35.73
CA ARG A 260 32.75 9.41 34.53
C ARG A 260 31.75 8.26 34.66
N ASP A 261 31.67 7.63 35.82
CA ASP A 261 30.77 6.50 36.04
C ASP A 261 29.30 6.90 35.98
N ILE A 262 28.93 8.03 36.58
CA ILE A 262 27.54 8.52 36.52
C ILE A 262 27.16 9.00 35.08
N LEU A 263 28.12 9.51 34.32
CA LEU A 263 27.88 9.89 32.89
C LEU A 263 27.61 8.67 32.02
N VAL A 264 28.20 7.51 32.29
CA VAL A 264 27.88 6.27 31.58
C VAL A 264 26.45 5.85 31.85
N LEU A 265 26.00 5.96 33.12
CA LEU A 265 24.61 5.72 33.52
C LEU A 265 23.68 6.71 32.84
N ALA A 266 23.99 8.01 32.92
CA ALA A 266 23.21 9.05 32.24
C ALA A 266 23.12 8.85 30.73
N ALA A 267 24.20 8.40 30.08
CA ALA A 267 24.21 8.09 28.65
C ALA A 267 23.31 6.90 28.29
N ALA A 268 23.03 6.01 29.22
CA ALA A 268 22.13 4.86 29.02
C ALA A 268 20.67 5.17 29.38
N VAL A 269 20.38 6.27 30.07
CA VAL A 269 18.99 6.69 30.38
C VAL A 269 18.32 7.21 29.12
N ASP A 270 17.17 6.67 28.77
CA ASP A 270 16.52 6.94 27.48
C ASP A 270 15.99 8.36 27.34
N ARG A 271 15.25 8.85 28.30
CA ARG A 271 14.61 10.19 28.26
C ARG A 271 15.29 11.25 29.12
N GLY A 272 16.43 10.90 29.69
CA GLY A 272 17.10 11.83 30.60
C GLY A 272 16.38 12.09 31.91
N ASP A 273 15.41 11.24 32.31
CA ASP A 273 14.63 11.37 33.54
C ASP A 273 15.53 11.25 34.79
N MET A 274 15.65 12.33 35.52
CA MET A 274 16.47 12.40 36.72
C MET A 274 15.97 11.49 37.86
N SER A 275 14.67 11.16 37.89
CA SER A 275 14.14 10.25 38.92
C SER A 275 14.60 8.82 38.66
N VAL A 276 14.58 8.37 37.42
CA VAL A 276 15.09 7.07 37.00
C VAL A 276 16.61 7.02 37.18
N LEU A 277 17.31 8.08 36.76
CA LEU A 277 18.76 8.20 36.94
C LEU A 277 19.18 8.10 38.38
N THR A 278 18.51 8.84 39.29
CA THR A 278 18.81 8.86 40.74
C THR A 278 18.57 7.48 41.35
N LYS A 279 17.48 6.82 41.02
CA LYS A 279 17.16 5.49 41.52
C LYS A 279 18.17 4.44 41.04
N ALA A 280 18.53 4.48 39.73
CA ALA A 280 19.55 3.59 39.20
C ALA A 280 20.94 3.85 39.73
N ALA A 281 21.32 5.11 39.97
CA ALA A 281 22.56 5.51 40.59
C ALA A 281 22.66 4.94 42.01
N SER A 282 21.60 5.06 42.82
CA SER A 282 21.54 4.48 44.18
C SER A 282 21.73 2.96 44.16
N LEU A 283 21.13 2.25 43.19
CA LEU A 283 21.33 0.79 43.04
C LEU A 283 22.78 0.42 42.72
N LEU A 284 23.54 1.33 42.13
CA LEU A 284 24.97 1.16 41.77
C LEU A 284 25.91 1.74 42.86
N GLY A 285 25.37 2.24 43.98
CA GLY A 285 26.17 2.89 44.99
C GLY A 285 26.80 4.22 44.58
N GLN A 286 26.17 4.92 43.60
CA GLN A 286 26.63 6.19 43.08
C GLN A 286 25.76 7.35 43.56
N ASP A 287 26.37 8.54 43.74
CA ASP A 287 25.67 9.77 44.03
C ASP A 287 25.46 10.60 42.75
N VAL A 288 24.25 11.04 42.55
CA VAL A 288 23.87 11.93 41.41
C VAL A 288 24.60 13.28 41.44
N ALA A 289 25.03 13.73 42.63
CA ALA A 289 25.85 14.94 42.79
C ALA A 289 27.19 14.84 42.01
N ALA A 290 27.65 13.62 41.71
CA ALA A 290 28.83 13.39 40.85
C ALA A 290 28.67 13.92 39.43
N LEU A 291 27.47 14.35 39.00
CA LEU A 291 27.25 15.02 37.69
C LEU A 291 27.74 16.47 37.68
N ILE A 292 27.91 17.15 38.80
CA ILE A 292 28.31 18.56 38.83
C ILE A 292 29.57 18.89 38.03
N PRO A 293 30.68 18.07 38.17
CA PRO A 293 31.86 18.30 37.32
C PRO A 293 31.59 18.16 35.82
N ALA A 294 30.68 17.26 35.44
CA ALA A 294 30.32 17.06 34.02
C ALA A 294 29.47 18.22 33.47
N GLU A 295 28.61 18.78 34.28
CA GLU A 295 27.84 19.96 33.94
C GLU A 295 28.76 21.21 33.81
N THR A 296 29.67 21.38 34.75
CA THR A 296 30.71 22.43 34.68
C THR A 296 31.59 22.30 33.43
N ALA A 297 31.94 21.08 33.05
CA ALA A 297 32.69 20.81 31.81
C ALA A 297 31.84 20.96 30.54
N GLY A 298 30.55 21.29 30.64
CA GLY A 298 29.66 21.50 29.52
C GLY A 298 29.34 20.25 28.72
N LEU A 299 29.41 19.05 29.32
CA LEU A 299 29.04 17.79 28.67
C LEU A 299 27.56 17.50 28.78
N VAL A 300 26.94 17.90 29.89
CA VAL A 300 25.51 17.73 30.18
C VAL A 300 24.93 19.03 30.74
N THR A 301 23.62 19.14 30.69
CA THR A 301 22.83 20.18 31.41
C THR A 301 21.67 19.51 32.10
N VAL A 302 21.33 19.98 33.29
CA VAL A 302 20.16 19.49 34.05
C VAL A 302 19.15 20.63 34.15
N ARG A 303 17.97 20.42 33.55
CA ARG A 303 16.84 21.37 33.56
C ARG A 303 15.53 20.60 33.71
N ASP A 304 14.58 21.17 34.45
CA ASP A 304 13.22 20.61 34.58
C ASP A 304 13.19 19.12 34.96
N ALA A 305 14.09 18.68 35.85
CA ALA A 305 14.28 17.28 36.23
C ALA A 305 14.68 16.33 35.07
N MET A 306 15.25 16.88 34.01
CA MET A 306 15.81 16.15 32.89
C MET A 306 17.29 16.42 32.75
N ILE A 307 18.07 15.37 32.42
CA ILE A 307 19.46 15.52 32.01
C ILE A 307 19.58 15.42 30.49
N GLU A 308 20.23 16.40 29.92
CA GLU A 308 20.48 16.45 28.49
C GLU A 308 21.99 16.50 28.20
N PHE A 309 22.43 15.66 27.30
CA PHE A 309 23.78 15.80 26.75
C PHE A 309 23.83 16.97 25.78
N ARG A 310 24.84 17.82 25.92
CA ARG A 310 25.03 18.97 25.04
C ARG A 310 25.02 18.60 23.55
N HIS A 311 25.47 17.38 23.24
CA HIS A 311 25.41 16.82 21.89
C HIS A 311 25.21 15.31 21.91
N PRO A 312 24.40 14.72 20.99
CA PRO A 312 24.21 13.27 20.88
C PRO A 312 25.52 12.48 20.69
N LEU A 313 26.50 13.05 19.98
CA LEU A 313 27.82 12.44 19.82
C LEU A 313 28.57 12.27 21.15
N ALA A 314 28.44 13.23 22.07
CA ALA A 314 29.03 13.11 23.42
C ALA A 314 28.43 11.91 24.16
N ARG A 315 27.10 11.78 24.15
CA ARG A 315 26.36 10.64 24.71
C ARG A 315 26.85 9.31 24.14
N SER A 316 26.87 9.20 22.80
CA SER A 316 27.27 7.97 22.10
C SER A 316 28.73 7.62 22.35
N ALA A 317 29.63 8.60 22.33
CA ALA A 317 31.07 8.41 22.57
C ALA A 317 31.34 7.94 24.01
N ILE A 318 30.70 8.58 25.01
CA ILE A 318 30.84 8.21 26.41
C ILE A 318 30.30 6.80 26.67
N TYR A 319 29.12 6.49 26.19
CA TYR A 319 28.54 5.14 26.32
C TYR A 319 29.39 4.08 25.61
N GLY A 320 29.94 4.39 24.44
CA GLY A 320 30.82 3.49 23.66
C GLY A 320 32.13 3.19 24.34
N GLN A 321 32.68 4.11 25.17
CA GLN A 321 33.91 3.92 25.91
C GLN A 321 33.76 2.98 27.13
N ALA A 322 32.54 2.83 27.65
CA ALA A 322 32.30 2.00 28.80
C ALA A 322 32.55 0.52 28.49
N PRO A 323 33.25 -0.22 29.38
CA PRO A 323 33.45 -1.66 29.21
C PRO A 323 32.12 -2.42 29.12
N PRO A 324 32.08 -3.57 28.42
CA PRO A 324 30.82 -4.32 28.21
C PRO A 324 30.15 -4.78 29.51
N ASP A 325 30.94 -5.17 30.51
CA ASP A 325 30.42 -5.52 31.84
C ASP A 325 29.75 -4.34 32.54
N ARG A 326 30.39 -3.18 32.50
CA ARG A 326 29.83 -1.95 33.06
C ARG A 326 28.53 -1.54 32.35
N ARG A 327 28.46 -1.65 31.04
CA ARG A 327 27.22 -1.39 30.28
C ARG A 327 26.09 -2.34 30.71
N ARG A 328 26.37 -3.63 30.89
CA ARG A 328 25.39 -4.60 31.38
C ARG A 328 24.89 -4.28 32.78
N GLU A 329 25.81 -3.90 33.66
CA GLU A 329 25.47 -3.50 35.05
C GLU A 329 24.55 -2.29 35.08
N VAL A 330 24.87 -1.26 34.29
CA VAL A 330 24.05 -0.06 34.11
C VAL A 330 22.65 -0.42 33.61
N HIS A 331 22.56 -1.27 32.59
CA HIS A 331 21.23 -1.66 32.07
C HIS A 331 20.43 -2.48 33.08
N ARG A 332 21.07 -3.32 33.91
CA ARG A 332 20.37 -4.05 34.96
C ARG A 332 19.83 -3.10 36.02
N ALA A 333 20.60 -2.09 36.42
CA ALA A 333 20.15 -1.06 37.35
C ALA A 333 18.99 -0.24 36.80
N LEU A 334 19.06 0.15 35.51
CA LEU A 334 17.97 0.86 34.83
C LEU A 334 16.69 0.03 34.72
N ALA A 335 16.79 -1.26 34.41
CA ALA A 335 15.64 -2.16 34.36
C ALA A 335 14.92 -2.22 35.71
N SER A 336 15.67 -2.16 36.83
CA SER A 336 15.13 -2.16 38.19
C SER A 336 14.64 -0.78 38.64
N ALA A 337 15.14 0.29 38.04
CA ALA A 337 14.79 1.66 38.40
C ALA A 337 13.54 2.19 37.70
N LEU A 338 13.23 1.65 36.51
CA LEU A 338 12.09 2.06 35.71
C LEU A 338 10.75 1.84 36.42
N PRO A 339 9.75 2.74 36.24
CA PRO A 339 8.39 2.55 36.74
C PRO A 339 7.77 1.24 36.21
N ASP A 340 6.82 0.67 36.98
CA ASP A 340 6.15 -0.58 36.59
C ASP A 340 5.36 -0.47 35.31
N ALA A 341 4.91 0.71 34.95
CA ALA A 341 4.22 0.99 33.70
C ALA A 341 5.13 0.96 32.45
N ASP A 342 6.46 1.16 32.64
CA ASP A 342 7.42 1.22 31.53
C ASP A 342 7.94 -0.18 31.14
N VAL A 343 7.01 -1.12 30.95
CA VAL A 343 7.31 -2.55 30.70
C VAL A 343 8.13 -2.78 29.45
N ASP A 344 7.94 -1.99 28.39
CA ASP A 344 8.64 -2.16 27.12
C ASP A 344 10.10 -1.71 27.23
N ARG A 345 10.38 -0.56 27.85
CA ARG A 345 11.75 -0.13 28.12
C ARG A 345 12.47 -1.09 29.04
N ARG A 346 11.79 -1.55 30.09
CA ARG A 346 12.34 -2.55 31.02
C ARG A 346 12.77 -3.80 30.27
N ALA A 347 11.95 -4.32 29.34
CA ALA A 347 12.28 -5.49 28.51
C ALA A 347 13.57 -5.29 27.73
N TRP A 348 13.75 -4.12 27.10
CA TRP A 348 14.96 -3.81 26.34
C TRP A 348 16.20 -3.65 27.23
N HIS A 349 16.07 -3.04 28.40
CA HIS A 349 17.18 -2.97 29.36
C HIS A 349 17.57 -4.34 29.91
N LEU A 350 16.60 -5.22 30.20
CA LEU A 350 16.87 -6.62 30.57
C LEU A 350 17.65 -7.35 29.45
N ALA A 351 17.23 -7.17 28.20
CA ALA A 351 17.90 -7.76 27.05
C ALA A 351 19.33 -7.24 26.83
N LEU A 352 19.60 -5.98 27.17
CA LEU A 352 20.94 -5.39 27.09
C LEU A 352 21.81 -5.76 28.28
N ALA A 353 21.20 -6.13 29.41
CA ALA A 353 21.89 -6.62 30.60
C ALA A 353 22.29 -8.10 30.51
N ALA A 354 21.64 -8.88 29.64
CA ALA A 354 21.88 -10.32 29.51
C ALA A 354 23.25 -10.61 28.92
N PHE A 355 23.94 -11.62 29.47
CA PHE A 355 25.25 -12.10 29.00
C PHE A 355 25.13 -13.28 28.04
N GLY A 356 24.02 -14.01 28.08
CA GLY A 356 23.71 -15.18 27.25
C GLY A 356 22.22 -15.45 27.28
N PRO A 357 21.79 -16.70 27.08
CA PRO A 357 20.37 -17.06 27.21
C PRO A 357 19.81 -16.63 28.57
N ASP A 358 18.66 -15.98 28.55
CA ASP A 358 18.00 -15.41 29.73
C ASP A 358 16.49 -15.50 29.53
N ALA A 359 15.84 -16.40 30.25
CA ALA A 359 14.41 -16.66 30.13
C ALA A 359 13.55 -15.46 30.53
N ALA A 360 13.98 -14.68 31.54
CA ALA A 360 13.23 -13.51 31.99
C ALA A 360 13.28 -12.39 30.95
N ALA A 361 14.45 -12.12 30.38
CA ALA A 361 14.62 -11.14 29.30
C ALA A 361 13.89 -11.58 28.03
N SER A 362 13.93 -12.87 27.68
CA SER A 362 13.20 -13.44 26.53
C SER A 362 11.68 -13.26 26.70
N SER A 363 11.12 -13.63 27.85
CA SER A 363 9.71 -13.49 28.14
C SER A 363 9.26 -12.02 28.17
N ALA A 364 10.07 -11.13 28.76
CA ALA A 364 9.77 -9.69 28.75
C ALA A 364 9.72 -9.11 27.35
N LEU A 365 10.63 -9.52 26.45
CA LEU A 365 10.64 -9.11 25.05
C LEU A 365 9.46 -9.72 24.27
N GLU A 366 9.07 -10.95 24.58
CA GLU A 366 7.87 -11.56 23.98
C GLU A 366 6.62 -10.72 24.31
N GLN A 367 6.46 -10.30 25.55
CA GLN A 367 5.35 -9.43 25.96
C GLN A 367 5.43 -8.05 25.31
N ALA A 368 6.62 -7.48 25.15
CA ALA A 368 6.82 -6.24 24.42
C ALA A 368 6.44 -6.40 22.94
N GLY A 369 6.85 -7.51 22.31
CA GLY A 369 6.46 -7.85 20.93
C GLY A 369 4.95 -7.98 20.76
N LEU A 370 4.27 -8.63 21.71
CA LEU A 370 2.81 -8.78 21.67
C LEU A 370 2.11 -7.42 21.78
N ARG A 371 2.54 -6.55 22.69
CA ARG A 371 1.98 -5.19 22.81
C ARG A 371 2.23 -4.36 21.57
N ALA A 372 3.42 -4.43 21.00
CA ALA A 372 3.75 -3.77 19.74
C ALA A 372 2.84 -4.25 18.60
N ARG A 373 2.61 -5.58 18.50
CA ARG A 373 1.69 -6.18 17.51
C ARG A 373 0.26 -5.67 17.68
N GLN A 374 -0.24 -5.62 18.91
CA GLN A 374 -1.58 -5.10 19.21
C GLN A 374 -1.76 -3.63 18.78
N ARG A 375 -0.67 -2.88 18.75
CA ARG A 375 -0.62 -1.48 18.32
C ARG A 375 -0.32 -1.32 16.82
N SER A 376 -0.24 -2.42 16.05
CA SER A 376 0.18 -2.47 14.63
C SER A 376 1.60 -1.96 14.37
N ALA A 377 2.44 -1.91 15.37
CA ALA A 377 3.86 -1.61 15.25
C ALA A 377 4.63 -2.89 14.91
N TYR A 378 4.36 -3.42 13.72
CA TYR A 378 4.80 -4.77 13.33
C TYR A 378 6.32 -4.89 13.23
N GLU A 379 7.03 -3.86 12.75
CA GLU A 379 8.49 -3.87 12.70
C GLU A 379 9.10 -3.95 14.09
N VAL A 380 8.62 -3.13 15.04
CA VAL A 380 9.07 -3.17 16.43
C VAL A 380 8.73 -4.51 17.08
N SER A 381 7.53 -5.04 16.78
CA SER A 381 7.08 -6.36 17.22
C SER A 381 8.03 -7.46 16.75
N SER A 382 8.36 -7.47 15.46
CA SER A 382 9.30 -8.43 14.85
C SER A 382 10.68 -8.38 15.52
N ARG A 383 11.22 -7.17 15.69
CA ARG A 383 12.53 -6.98 16.36
C ARG A 383 12.53 -7.43 17.81
N ALA A 384 11.43 -7.21 18.54
CA ALA A 384 11.31 -7.65 19.92
C ALA A 384 11.25 -9.18 20.03
N TYR A 385 10.44 -9.84 19.21
CA TYR A 385 10.35 -11.29 19.16
C TYR A 385 11.68 -11.93 18.72
N GLU A 386 12.31 -11.40 17.69
CA GLU A 386 13.62 -11.87 17.24
C GLU A 386 14.68 -11.75 18.33
N ARG A 387 14.74 -10.60 19.03
CA ARG A 387 15.69 -10.45 20.12
C ARG A 387 15.35 -11.39 21.30
N GLY A 388 14.05 -11.61 21.56
CA GLY A 388 13.56 -12.58 22.54
C GLY A 388 13.99 -14.00 22.18
N ALA A 389 13.89 -14.39 20.90
CA ALA A 389 14.35 -15.69 20.40
C ALA A 389 15.84 -15.91 20.61
N ARG A 390 16.65 -14.87 20.41
CA ARG A 390 18.12 -14.95 20.61
C ARG A 390 18.52 -15.08 22.08
N LEU A 391 17.63 -14.75 23.01
CA LEU A 391 17.83 -14.89 24.46
C LEU A 391 17.09 -16.10 25.05
N ALA A 392 16.26 -16.77 24.27
CA ALA A 392 15.54 -17.95 24.73
C ALA A 392 16.49 -19.10 25.02
N PRO A 393 16.45 -19.69 26.26
CA PRO A 393 17.26 -20.85 26.59
C PRO A 393 16.75 -22.14 25.96
N GLU A 394 15.45 -22.22 25.64
CA GLU A 394 14.80 -23.40 25.09
C GLU A 394 14.61 -23.25 23.56
N GLU A 395 15.00 -24.29 22.82
CA GLU A 395 14.89 -24.31 21.36
C GLU A 395 13.44 -24.16 20.87
N SER A 396 12.48 -24.76 21.58
CA SER A 396 11.05 -24.65 21.29
C SER A 396 10.54 -23.21 21.38
N VAL A 397 10.96 -22.48 22.42
CA VAL A 397 10.63 -21.05 22.61
C VAL A 397 11.30 -20.21 21.54
N LYS A 398 12.58 -20.52 21.21
CA LYS A 398 13.31 -19.84 20.15
C LYS A 398 12.60 -19.97 18.80
N ALA A 399 12.25 -21.20 18.40
CA ALA A 399 11.56 -21.47 17.14
C ALA A 399 10.22 -20.71 17.07
N ARG A 400 9.42 -20.78 18.13
CA ARG A 400 8.12 -20.11 18.21
C ARG A 400 8.27 -18.59 18.12
N LEU A 401 9.24 -18.01 18.81
CA LEU A 401 9.50 -16.56 18.76
C LEU A 401 10.01 -16.11 17.41
N LEU A 402 10.82 -16.91 16.69
CA LEU A 402 11.24 -16.62 15.33
C LEU A 402 10.06 -16.65 14.35
N TYR A 403 9.15 -17.62 14.50
CA TYR A 403 7.93 -17.67 13.70
C TYR A 403 7.04 -16.42 13.89
N VAL A 404 6.74 -16.06 15.13
CA VAL A 404 5.91 -14.85 15.37
C VAL A 404 6.64 -13.56 14.98
N ALA A 405 7.98 -13.54 15.02
CA ALA A 405 8.79 -12.46 14.48
C ALA A 405 8.67 -12.37 12.95
N ALA A 406 8.66 -13.51 12.26
CA ALA A 406 8.45 -13.59 10.82
C ALA A 406 7.05 -13.13 10.41
N ASP A 407 6.01 -13.59 11.10
CA ASP A 407 4.64 -13.16 10.86
C ASP A 407 4.47 -11.64 11.09
N ALA A 408 5.07 -11.11 12.15
CA ALA A 408 5.09 -9.66 12.37
C ALA A 408 5.89 -8.91 11.28
N ALA A 409 7.03 -9.44 10.82
CA ALA A 409 7.80 -8.86 9.72
C ALA A 409 6.98 -8.82 8.43
N TRP A 410 6.25 -9.91 8.11
CA TRP A 410 5.35 -9.97 6.96
C TRP A 410 4.25 -8.90 7.02
N LEU A 411 3.56 -8.80 8.16
CA LEU A 411 2.54 -7.78 8.38
C LEU A 411 3.11 -6.35 8.34
N GLY A 412 4.39 -6.19 8.69
CA GLY A 412 5.16 -4.96 8.55
C GLY A 412 5.63 -4.65 7.12
N GLY A 413 5.40 -5.55 6.15
CA GLY A 413 5.86 -5.38 4.77
C GLY A 413 7.34 -5.69 4.56
N LEU A 414 8.00 -6.30 5.56
CA LEU A 414 9.42 -6.71 5.53
C LEU A 414 9.54 -8.18 5.08
N ALA A 415 9.09 -8.46 3.85
CA ALA A 415 8.93 -9.83 3.37
C ALA A 415 10.26 -10.61 3.31
N ASP A 416 11.36 -9.97 2.89
CA ASP A 416 12.67 -10.63 2.85
C ASP A 416 13.14 -11.00 4.26
N ARG A 417 12.85 -10.13 5.24
CA ARG A 417 13.11 -10.41 6.65
C ARG A 417 12.24 -11.55 7.18
N ALA A 418 10.96 -11.56 6.81
CA ALA A 418 10.04 -12.63 7.19
C ALA A 418 10.52 -13.99 6.65
N ALA A 419 10.95 -14.06 5.39
CA ALA A 419 11.50 -15.27 4.79
C ALA A 419 12.76 -15.77 5.53
N ALA A 420 13.71 -14.86 5.82
CA ALA A 420 14.93 -15.21 6.54
C ALA A 420 14.64 -15.72 7.98
N LEU A 421 13.67 -15.11 8.66
CA LEU A 421 13.26 -15.56 10.01
C LEU A 421 12.54 -16.91 9.99
N LEU A 422 11.74 -17.21 8.94
CA LEU A 422 11.12 -18.52 8.77
C LEU A 422 12.18 -19.62 8.50
N GLU A 423 13.17 -19.32 7.69
CA GLU A 423 14.29 -20.23 7.44
C GLU A 423 15.09 -20.50 8.74
N GLU A 424 15.36 -19.46 9.54
CA GLU A 424 15.99 -19.64 10.85
C GLU A 424 15.06 -20.45 11.81
N ALA A 425 13.76 -20.18 11.83
CA ALA A 425 12.80 -20.88 12.66
C ALA A 425 12.75 -22.38 12.34
N SER A 426 12.83 -22.76 11.07
CA SER A 426 12.78 -24.16 10.62
C SER A 426 13.93 -25.02 11.16
N GLN A 427 15.09 -24.40 11.47
CA GLN A 427 16.23 -25.10 12.06
C GLN A 427 15.98 -25.56 13.50
N TRP A 428 15.03 -24.96 14.20
CA TRP A 428 14.75 -25.19 15.61
C TRP A 428 13.32 -25.73 15.86
N ALA A 429 12.44 -25.69 14.84
CA ALA A 429 11.05 -26.09 14.98
C ALA A 429 10.94 -27.62 15.01
N ALA A 430 10.62 -28.17 16.19
CA ALA A 430 10.33 -29.59 16.37
C ALA A 430 8.82 -29.88 16.54
N ALA A 431 8.02 -28.88 16.95
CA ALA A 431 6.60 -29.03 17.14
C ALA A 431 5.88 -29.02 15.77
N PRO A 432 5.08 -30.08 15.44
CA PRO A 432 4.42 -30.18 14.13
C PRO A 432 3.57 -28.97 13.78
N ASP A 433 2.80 -28.42 14.73
CA ASP A 433 1.94 -27.25 14.50
C ASP A 433 2.72 -26.00 14.12
N LEU A 434 3.92 -25.82 14.68
CA LEU A 434 4.79 -24.70 14.36
C LEU A 434 5.42 -24.86 12.98
N VAL A 435 5.82 -26.07 12.61
CA VAL A 435 6.30 -26.38 11.26
C VAL A 435 5.22 -26.06 10.24
N LEU A 436 4.00 -26.57 10.44
CA LEU A 436 2.86 -26.31 9.56
C LEU A 436 2.52 -24.81 9.43
N ALA A 437 2.53 -24.09 10.56
CA ALA A 437 2.28 -22.65 10.55
C ALA A 437 3.38 -21.89 9.79
N SER A 438 4.64 -22.30 9.94
CA SER A 438 5.78 -21.70 9.24
C SER A 438 5.73 -21.93 7.73
N GLU A 439 5.42 -23.16 7.31
CA GLU A 439 5.26 -23.51 5.89
C GLU A 439 4.07 -22.80 5.26
N HIS A 440 2.93 -22.70 5.96
CA HIS A 440 1.79 -21.94 5.49
C HIS A 440 2.13 -20.48 5.24
N LEU A 441 2.77 -19.84 6.22
CA LEU A 441 3.20 -18.44 6.07
C LEU A 441 4.21 -18.27 4.92
N ARG A 442 5.13 -19.21 4.75
CA ARG A 442 6.10 -19.20 3.64
C ARG A 442 5.41 -19.29 2.28
N GLY A 443 4.45 -20.22 2.15
CA GLY A 443 3.62 -20.34 0.95
C GLY A 443 2.81 -19.07 0.68
N HIS A 444 2.21 -18.50 1.70
CA HIS A 444 1.44 -17.26 1.59
C HIS A 444 2.30 -16.05 1.14
N ILE A 445 3.52 -15.91 1.64
CA ILE A 445 4.48 -14.88 1.21
C ILE A 445 4.83 -15.06 -0.27
N ALA A 446 5.16 -16.30 -0.65
CA ALA A 446 5.49 -16.64 -2.03
C ALA A 446 4.32 -16.36 -2.98
N LEU A 447 3.09 -16.64 -2.58
CA LEU A 447 1.87 -16.38 -3.35
C LEU A 447 1.69 -14.90 -3.73
N ARG A 448 2.09 -13.99 -2.84
CA ARG A 448 1.94 -12.54 -3.06
C ARG A 448 3.11 -11.89 -3.79
N ARG A 449 4.29 -12.49 -3.68
CA ARG A 449 5.53 -11.90 -4.21
C ARG A 449 6.14 -12.67 -5.38
N GLY A 450 5.77 -13.94 -5.55
CA GLY A 450 6.33 -14.87 -6.54
C GLY A 450 7.69 -15.44 -6.10
N PRO A 451 8.23 -16.45 -6.78
CA PRO A 451 7.67 -17.17 -7.95
C PRO A 451 6.42 -17.99 -7.58
N ILE A 452 5.41 -17.92 -8.44
CA ILE A 452 4.06 -18.40 -8.07
C ILE A 452 4.00 -19.92 -7.89
N MET A 453 4.70 -20.69 -8.71
CA MET A 453 4.70 -22.16 -8.63
C MET A 453 5.46 -22.68 -7.39
N GLN A 454 6.45 -21.93 -6.90
CA GLN A 454 7.07 -22.24 -5.62
C GLN A 454 6.06 -22.13 -4.46
N ALA A 455 5.16 -21.14 -4.51
CA ALA A 455 4.08 -21.04 -3.54
C ALA A 455 3.16 -22.27 -3.58
N GLN A 456 2.79 -22.71 -4.76
CA GLN A 456 1.95 -23.89 -4.97
C GLN A 456 2.61 -25.16 -4.39
N GLU A 457 3.88 -25.40 -4.68
CA GLU A 457 4.65 -26.52 -4.17
C GLU A 457 4.72 -26.54 -2.64
N ILE A 458 5.04 -25.41 -2.03
CA ILE A 458 5.11 -25.24 -0.57
C ILE A 458 3.75 -25.55 0.06
N LEU A 459 2.67 -24.95 -0.47
CA LEU A 459 1.34 -25.08 0.09
C LEU A 459 0.80 -26.53 -0.01
N VAL A 460 1.03 -27.20 -1.14
CA VAL A 460 0.64 -28.60 -1.33
C VAL A 460 1.42 -29.53 -0.40
N ALA A 461 2.72 -29.33 -0.25
CA ALA A 461 3.56 -30.12 0.64
C ALA A 461 3.17 -29.92 2.12
N ALA A 462 2.91 -28.68 2.52
CA ALA A 462 2.48 -28.34 3.87
C ALA A 462 1.07 -28.90 4.18
N ALA A 463 0.14 -28.81 3.23
CA ALA A 463 -1.19 -29.38 3.36
C ALA A 463 -1.15 -30.90 3.60
N ALA A 464 -0.27 -31.62 2.88
CA ALA A 464 -0.11 -33.07 3.07
C ALA A 464 0.32 -33.43 4.50
N GLN A 465 1.09 -32.59 5.16
CA GLN A 465 1.48 -32.78 6.56
C GLN A 465 0.32 -32.42 7.52
N ALA A 466 -0.53 -31.47 7.13
CA ALA A 466 -1.64 -31.00 7.95
C ALA A 466 -2.87 -31.92 7.92
N GLU A 467 -3.07 -32.77 6.89
CA GLU A 467 -4.28 -33.55 6.64
C GLU A 467 -4.78 -34.36 7.85
N SER A 468 -3.86 -34.88 8.65
CA SER A 468 -4.23 -35.70 9.82
C SER A 468 -4.31 -34.91 11.14
N ALA A 469 -3.68 -33.72 11.21
CA ALA A 469 -3.54 -32.96 12.45
C ALA A 469 -4.46 -31.75 12.49
N ASP A 470 -4.64 -31.06 11.35
CA ASP A 470 -5.42 -29.81 11.21
C ASP A 470 -6.03 -29.78 9.81
N THR A 471 -7.10 -30.54 9.62
CA THR A 471 -7.79 -30.70 8.34
C THR A 471 -8.30 -29.37 7.78
N ASP A 472 -8.82 -28.49 8.64
CA ASP A 472 -9.31 -27.18 8.22
C ASP A 472 -8.19 -26.33 7.61
N ARG A 473 -7.03 -26.32 8.24
CA ARG A 473 -5.83 -25.66 7.70
C ARG A 473 -5.37 -26.30 6.41
N ALA A 474 -5.40 -27.63 6.30
CA ALA A 474 -5.04 -28.31 5.07
C ALA A 474 -5.93 -27.89 3.90
N VAL A 475 -7.23 -27.77 4.11
CA VAL A 475 -8.19 -27.29 3.09
C VAL A 475 -7.88 -25.86 2.67
N VAL A 476 -7.57 -24.95 3.61
CA VAL A 476 -7.20 -23.57 3.29
C VAL A 476 -5.91 -23.51 2.47
N MET A 477 -4.87 -24.26 2.87
CA MET A 477 -3.60 -24.34 2.13
C MET A 477 -3.79 -24.87 0.70
N LEU A 478 -4.61 -25.90 0.54
CA LEU A 478 -4.94 -26.46 -0.78
C LEU A 478 -5.74 -25.48 -1.64
N ALA A 479 -6.67 -24.72 -1.04
CA ALA A 479 -7.39 -23.67 -1.75
C ALA A 479 -6.45 -22.53 -2.22
N GLU A 480 -5.49 -22.14 -1.38
CA GLU A 480 -4.44 -21.18 -1.77
C GLU A 480 -3.50 -21.78 -2.84
N ALA A 481 -3.23 -23.08 -2.81
CA ALA A 481 -2.47 -23.78 -3.85
C ALA A 481 -3.23 -23.82 -5.20
N VAL A 482 -4.56 -24.05 -5.18
CA VAL A 482 -5.42 -23.91 -6.38
C VAL A 482 -5.33 -22.50 -6.93
N TRP A 483 -5.34 -21.50 -6.05
CA TRP A 483 -5.20 -20.10 -6.45
C TRP A 483 -3.82 -19.78 -7.05
N ALA A 484 -2.73 -20.32 -6.48
CA ALA A 484 -1.39 -20.20 -7.04
C ALA A 484 -1.32 -20.80 -8.45
N ALA A 485 -1.84 -22.00 -8.63
CA ALA A 485 -1.90 -22.67 -9.92
C ALA A 485 -2.78 -21.91 -10.93
N PHE A 486 -3.87 -21.27 -10.49
CA PHE A 486 -4.66 -20.36 -11.32
C PHE A 486 -3.84 -19.15 -11.79
N CYS A 487 -3.09 -18.51 -10.90
CA CYS A 487 -2.21 -17.40 -11.25
C CYS A 487 -1.13 -17.81 -12.26
N ALA A 488 -0.61 -19.04 -12.12
CA ALA A 488 0.34 -19.64 -13.06
C ALA A 488 -0.28 -20.07 -14.39
N ALA A 489 -1.62 -20.07 -14.48
CA ALA A 489 -2.39 -20.62 -15.61
C ALA A 489 -2.22 -22.14 -15.76
N ASP A 490 -1.87 -22.89 -14.72
CA ASP A 490 -1.66 -24.34 -14.76
C ASP A 490 -2.94 -25.12 -14.36
N ALA A 491 -3.74 -25.49 -15.38
CA ALA A 491 -4.99 -26.21 -15.16
C ALA A 491 -4.79 -27.60 -14.54
N ALA A 492 -3.68 -28.28 -14.84
CA ALA A 492 -3.39 -29.60 -14.30
C ALA A 492 -3.08 -29.53 -12.80
N ALA A 493 -2.23 -28.57 -12.40
CA ALA A 493 -1.94 -28.32 -10.98
C ALA A 493 -3.19 -27.88 -10.21
N MET A 494 -4.07 -27.04 -10.83
CA MET A 494 -5.35 -26.65 -10.23
C MET A 494 -6.24 -27.86 -9.95
N LEU A 495 -6.45 -28.73 -10.95
CA LEU A 495 -7.30 -29.91 -10.81
C LEU A 495 -6.74 -30.87 -9.76
N LEU A 496 -5.43 -31.09 -9.74
CA LEU A 496 -4.79 -31.97 -8.76
C LEU A 496 -4.99 -31.46 -7.33
N ALA A 497 -4.75 -30.16 -7.11
CA ALA A 497 -4.95 -29.54 -5.79
C ALA A 497 -6.43 -29.53 -5.38
N ALA A 498 -7.35 -29.24 -6.31
CA ALA A 498 -8.79 -29.28 -6.06
C ALA A 498 -9.32 -30.69 -5.77
N GLN A 499 -8.76 -31.71 -6.43
CA GLN A 499 -9.09 -33.10 -6.09
C GLN A 499 -8.66 -33.44 -4.66
N ARG A 500 -7.48 -33.03 -4.25
CA ARG A 500 -7.03 -33.20 -2.87
C ARG A 500 -7.92 -32.48 -1.86
N VAL A 501 -8.42 -31.26 -2.19
CA VAL A 501 -9.44 -30.62 -1.36
C VAL A 501 -10.66 -31.53 -1.18
N ALA A 502 -11.15 -32.15 -2.27
CA ALA A 502 -12.30 -33.05 -2.20
C ALA A 502 -12.04 -34.28 -1.35
N ASP A 503 -10.80 -34.81 -1.39
CA ASP A 503 -10.43 -36.02 -0.64
C ASP A 503 -10.25 -35.73 0.87
N VAL A 504 -9.85 -34.50 1.22
CA VAL A 504 -9.50 -34.10 2.60
C VAL A 504 -10.67 -33.45 3.33
N VAL A 505 -11.55 -32.71 2.65
CA VAL A 505 -12.62 -31.93 3.30
C VAL A 505 -13.57 -32.85 4.07
N PRO A 506 -13.80 -32.59 5.38
CA PRO A 506 -14.71 -33.42 6.17
C PRO A 506 -16.17 -33.26 5.72
N PRO A 507 -17.02 -34.28 5.82
CA PRO A 507 -18.45 -34.18 5.53
C PRO A 507 -19.17 -33.12 6.39
N GLN A 508 -18.66 -32.86 7.58
CA GLN A 508 -19.12 -31.80 8.49
C GLN A 508 -17.91 -30.95 8.82
N CYS A 509 -17.87 -29.76 8.26
CA CYS A 509 -16.85 -28.72 8.52
C CYS A 509 -17.51 -27.37 8.80
N ASP A 510 -16.72 -26.41 9.30
CA ASP A 510 -17.22 -25.06 9.50
C ASP A 510 -17.54 -24.37 8.16
N GLY A 511 -18.29 -23.27 8.23
CA GLY A 511 -18.68 -22.54 7.03
C GLY A 511 -17.50 -21.97 6.25
N ARG A 512 -16.40 -21.63 6.93
CA ARG A 512 -15.18 -21.08 6.29
C ARG A 512 -14.46 -22.17 5.48
N THR A 513 -14.27 -23.35 6.06
CA THR A 513 -13.66 -24.49 5.39
C THR A 513 -14.49 -24.93 4.20
N ALA A 514 -15.83 -25.01 4.36
CA ALA A 514 -16.75 -25.32 3.27
C ALA A 514 -16.69 -24.30 2.12
N PHE A 515 -16.62 -23.01 2.44
CA PHE A 515 -16.45 -21.96 1.45
C PHE A 515 -15.17 -22.15 0.61
N PHE A 516 -14.02 -22.33 1.25
CA PHE A 516 -12.76 -22.53 0.54
C PHE A 516 -12.76 -23.80 -0.30
N ALA A 517 -13.32 -24.90 0.22
CA ALA A 517 -13.39 -26.17 -0.50
C ALA A 517 -14.21 -26.05 -1.79
N LEU A 518 -15.43 -25.53 -1.70
CA LEU A 518 -16.31 -25.35 -2.86
C LEU A 518 -15.76 -24.35 -3.86
N PHE A 519 -15.18 -23.25 -3.38
CA PHE A 519 -14.61 -22.22 -4.27
C PHE A 519 -13.40 -22.76 -5.04
N ALA A 520 -12.51 -23.49 -4.37
CA ALA A 520 -11.33 -24.11 -4.98
C ALA A 520 -11.72 -25.15 -6.04
N GLN A 521 -12.63 -26.05 -5.71
CA GLN A 521 -13.12 -27.07 -6.65
C GLN A 521 -13.83 -26.43 -7.85
N GLY A 522 -14.74 -25.47 -7.58
CA GLY A 522 -15.48 -24.78 -8.62
C GLY A 522 -14.59 -24.01 -9.60
N SER A 523 -13.60 -23.29 -9.09
CA SER A 523 -12.66 -22.52 -9.94
C SER A 523 -11.81 -23.43 -10.83
N ALA A 524 -11.32 -24.55 -10.30
CA ALA A 524 -10.55 -25.51 -11.08
C ALA A 524 -11.39 -26.15 -12.20
N GLN A 525 -12.65 -26.51 -11.93
CA GLN A 525 -13.57 -27.05 -12.94
C GLN A 525 -13.88 -26.05 -14.05
N VAL A 526 -14.13 -24.76 -13.71
CA VAL A 526 -14.34 -23.70 -14.72
C VAL A 526 -13.17 -23.61 -15.67
N VAL A 527 -11.95 -23.56 -15.13
CA VAL A 527 -10.71 -23.41 -15.93
C VAL A 527 -10.45 -24.64 -16.80
N ALA A 528 -10.81 -25.83 -16.30
CA ALA A 528 -10.71 -27.09 -17.05
C ALA A 528 -11.76 -27.23 -18.17
N GLY A 529 -12.77 -26.35 -18.22
CA GLY A 529 -13.84 -26.37 -19.23
C GLY A 529 -15.16 -26.98 -18.74
N GLU A 530 -15.26 -27.42 -17.46
CA GLU A 530 -16.48 -27.93 -16.83
C GLU A 530 -17.29 -26.76 -16.21
N GLY A 531 -17.62 -25.75 -17.03
CA GLY A 531 -18.06 -24.47 -16.56
C GLY A 531 -19.39 -24.47 -15.80
N GLU A 532 -20.36 -25.31 -16.16
CA GLU A 532 -21.66 -25.38 -15.49
C GLU A 532 -21.53 -25.95 -14.06
N ARG A 533 -20.77 -27.05 -13.92
CA ARG A 533 -20.52 -27.69 -12.63
C ARG A 533 -19.70 -26.77 -11.70
N GLY A 534 -18.65 -26.15 -12.23
CA GLY A 534 -17.84 -25.23 -11.44
C GLY A 534 -18.61 -24.00 -10.99
N ALA A 535 -19.49 -23.46 -11.86
CA ALA A 535 -20.35 -22.35 -11.51
C ALA A 535 -21.33 -22.68 -10.38
N GLU A 536 -21.86 -23.91 -10.34
CA GLU A 536 -22.74 -24.35 -9.25
C GLU A 536 -22.01 -24.38 -7.90
N GLN A 537 -20.79 -24.92 -7.86
CA GLN A 537 -19.99 -24.95 -6.63
C GLN A 537 -19.60 -23.53 -6.15
N ILE A 538 -19.26 -22.63 -7.06
CA ILE A 538 -18.99 -21.23 -6.70
C ILE A 538 -20.26 -20.57 -6.13
N ARG A 539 -21.44 -20.82 -6.70
CA ARG A 539 -22.70 -20.30 -6.15
C ARG A 539 -22.95 -20.82 -4.73
N GLN A 540 -22.75 -22.11 -4.49
CA GLN A 540 -22.88 -22.69 -3.15
C GLN A 540 -21.90 -22.07 -2.15
N ALA A 541 -20.65 -21.82 -2.55
CA ALA A 541 -19.68 -21.12 -1.70
C ALA A 541 -20.18 -19.70 -1.33
N VAL A 542 -20.68 -18.96 -2.31
CA VAL A 542 -21.26 -17.61 -2.07
C VAL A 542 -22.47 -17.68 -1.15
N GLU A 543 -23.34 -18.68 -1.29
CA GLU A 543 -24.48 -18.87 -0.39
C GLU A 543 -24.07 -19.13 1.06
N ILE A 544 -23.02 -19.91 1.29
CA ILE A 544 -22.47 -20.15 2.64
C ILE A 544 -22.00 -18.83 3.24
N LEU A 545 -21.26 -18.02 2.47
CA LEU A 545 -20.80 -16.71 2.91
C LEU A 545 -21.98 -15.79 3.29
N GLU A 546 -23.00 -15.71 2.45
CA GLU A 546 -24.16 -14.83 2.67
C GLU A 546 -25.05 -15.24 3.87
N ARG A 547 -25.11 -16.54 4.17
CA ARG A 547 -25.91 -17.07 5.30
C ARG A 547 -25.20 -16.96 6.65
N SER A 548 -23.90 -16.74 6.67
CA SER A 548 -23.11 -16.67 7.91
C SER A 548 -22.96 -15.25 8.41
N ASP A 549 -23.47 -14.97 9.60
CA ASP A 549 -23.30 -13.66 10.25
C ASP A 549 -21.84 -13.35 10.57
N GLU A 550 -21.00 -14.38 10.74
CA GLU A 550 -19.57 -14.25 11.04
C GLU A 550 -18.74 -13.98 9.78
N LEU A 551 -19.07 -14.61 8.66
CA LEU A 551 -18.25 -14.61 7.44
C LEU A 551 -18.64 -13.49 6.46
N ARG A 552 -19.91 -13.09 6.41
CA ARG A 552 -20.49 -12.22 5.38
C ARG A 552 -19.86 -10.83 5.28
N ASP A 553 -19.18 -10.36 6.34
CA ASP A 553 -18.53 -9.06 6.40
C ASP A 553 -16.99 -9.18 6.47
N ASP A 554 -16.43 -10.38 6.28
CA ASP A 554 -14.98 -10.59 6.16
C ASP A 554 -14.52 -10.08 4.77
N PRO A 555 -13.70 -8.99 4.70
CA PRO A 555 -13.30 -8.41 3.42
C PRO A 555 -12.46 -9.37 2.56
N ARG A 556 -11.77 -10.34 3.16
CA ARG A 556 -10.98 -11.34 2.43
C ARG A 556 -11.88 -12.35 1.75
N LEU A 557 -12.87 -12.90 2.46
CA LEU A 557 -13.81 -13.87 1.89
C LEU A 557 -14.71 -13.21 0.85
N LEU A 558 -15.15 -11.96 1.08
CA LEU A 558 -15.87 -11.17 0.09
C LEU A 558 -15.03 -10.95 -1.18
N ALA A 559 -13.72 -10.70 -1.04
CA ALA A 559 -12.83 -10.57 -2.19
C ALA A 559 -12.73 -11.88 -2.99
N TRP A 560 -12.60 -13.02 -2.30
CA TRP A 560 -12.62 -14.33 -2.95
C TRP A 560 -13.96 -14.61 -3.65
N ALA A 561 -15.08 -14.36 -3.00
CA ALA A 561 -16.42 -14.51 -3.60
C ALA A 561 -16.59 -13.60 -4.84
N ALA A 562 -16.10 -12.37 -4.78
CA ALA A 562 -16.14 -11.44 -5.91
C ALA A 562 -15.34 -11.94 -7.12
N MET A 563 -14.26 -12.71 -6.92
CA MET A 563 -13.48 -13.34 -8.01
C MET A 563 -14.27 -14.39 -8.79
N GLY A 564 -15.23 -15.06 -8.18
CA GLY A 564 -16.10 -16.00 -8.88
C GLY A 564 -17.09 -15.35 -9.84
N SER A 565 -17.42 -14.09 -9.62
CA SER A 565 -18.46 -13.38 -10.36
C SER A 565 -18.19 -13.20 -11.87
N PRO A 566 -16.98 -12.92 -12.34
CA PRO A 566 -16.65 -12.92 -13.76
C PRO A 566 -16.97 -14.25 -14.43
N TRP A 567 -16.69 -15.37 -13.76
CA TRP A 567 -17.00 -16.70 -14.30
C TRP A 567 -18.49 -16.97 -14.37
N LEU A 568 -19.26 -16.44 -13.41
CA LEU A 568 -20.71 -16.60 -13.39
C LEU A 568 -21.44 -15.60 -14.29
N ARG A 569 -20.78 -14.51 -14.71
CA ARG A 569 -21.38 -13.38 -15.41
C ARG A 569 -22.68 -12.87 -14.75
N GLN A 570 -22.79 -13.06 -13.45
CA GLN A 570 -23.84 -12.50 -12.61
C GLN A 570 -23.43 -11.09 -12.15
N ALA A 571 -23.44 -10.14 -13.07
CA ALA A 571 -22.89 -8.80 -12.85
C ALA A 571 -23.43 -8.11 -11.59
N HIS A 572 -24.73 -8.25 -11.32
CA HIS A 572 -25.34 -7.60 -10.15
C HIS A 572 -24.81 -8.19 -8.83
N LEU A 573 -24.65 -9.51 -8.75
CA LEU A 573 -24.12 -10.17 -7.54
C LEU A 573 -22.65 -9.85 -7.36
N GLY A 574 -21.86 -9.93 -8.42
CA GLY A 574 -20.43 -9.68 -8.36
C GLY A 574 -20.06 -8.27 -8.00
N LEU A 575 -20.76 -7.30 -8.60
CA LEU A 575 -20.57 -5.90 -8.23
C LEU A 575 -21.01 -5.63 -6.79
N ALA A 576 -22.15 -6.21 -6.34
CA ALA A 576 -22.60 -6.06 -4.97
C ALA A 576 -21.63 -6.64 -3.95
N LEU A 577 -21.07 -7.84 -4.20
CA LEU A 577 -20.05 -8.45 -3.35
C LEU A 577 -18.76 -7.62 -3.36
N GLY A 578 -18.33 -7.16 -4.52
CA GLY A 578 -17.15 -6.32 -4.67
C GLY A 578 -17.29 -4.98 -3.96
N ASP A 579 -18.41 -4.31 -4.10
CA ASP A 579 -18.70 -3.04 -3.43
C ASP A 579 -18.75 -3.22 -1.90
N ARG A 580 -19.32 -4.32 -1.41
CA ARG A 580 -19.29 -4.68 0.02
C ARG A 580 -17.87 -4.95 0.50
N ALA A 581 -17.09 -5.74 -0.25
CA ALA A 581 -15.68 -6.00 0.05
C ALA A 581 -14.88 -4.69 0.12
N LEU A 582 -15.09 -3.79 -0.85
CA LEU A 582 -14.45 -2.49 -0.91
C LEU A 582 -14.86 -1.58 0.25
N ALA A 583 -16.16 -1.55 0.58
CA ALA A 583 -16.66 -0.80 1.72
C ALA A 583 -16.11 -1.34 3.04
N ALA A 584 -16.10 -2.67 3.23
CA ALA A 584 -15.54 -3.31 4.41
C ALA A 584 -14.04 -3.07 4.55
N ALA A 585 -13.27 -3.23 3.46
CA ALA A 585 -11.83 -2.96 3.46
C ALA A 585 -11.51 -1.50 3.79
N ARG A 586 -12.23 -0.55 3.20
CA ARG A 586 -12.05 0.88 3.46
C ARG A 586 -12.49 1.29 4.87
N SER A 587 -13.62 0.77 5.38
CA SER A 587 -14.10 1.08 6.73
C SER A 587 -13.16 0.55 7.81
N GLN A 588 -12.52 -0.58 7.55
CA GLN A 588 -11.54 -1.19 8.44
C GLN A 588 -10.11 -0.65 8.21
N SER A 589 -9.94 0.25 7.23
CA SER A 589 -8.62 0.73 6.77
C SER A 589 -7.64 -0.41 6.41
N ALA A 590 -8.18 -1.51 5.87
CA ALA A 590 -7.42 -2.69 5.50
C ALA A 590 -6.73 -2.51 4.14
N VAL A 591 -5.75 -1.61 4.08
CA VAL A 591 -5.07 -1.21 2.83
C VAL A 591 -4.40 -2.39 2.13
N GLY A 592 -3.88 -3.36 2.90
CA GLY A 592 -3.25 -4.55 2.33
C GLY A 592 -4.20 -5.47 1.55
N VAL A 593 -5.52 -5.36 1.72
CA VAL A 593 -6.53 -6.15 0.98
C VAL A 593 -7.05 -5.37 -0.25
N LEU A 594 -6.92 -4.05 -0.23
CA LEU A 594 -7.50 -3.18 -1.27
C LEU A 594 -7.01 -3.46 -2.70
N PRO A 595 -5.72 -3.77 -2.98
CA PRO A 595 -5.28 -4.03 -4.35
C PRO A 595 -6.08 -5.14 -5.02
N SER A 596 -6.28 -6.27 -4.34
CA SER A 596 -7.03 -7.40 -4.89
C SER A 596 -8.53 -7.10 -5.03
N VAL A 597 -9.13 -6.43 -4.05
CA VAL A 597 -10.56 -6.05 -4.10
C VAL A 597 -10.82 -5.04 -5.21
N LEU A 598 -10.02 -3.99 -5.31
CA LEU A 598 -10.14 -2.97 -6.37
C LEU A 598 -9.98 -3.57 -7.75
N MET A 599 -9.03 -4.48 -7.92
CA MET A 599 -8.83 -5.19 -9.18
C MET A 599 -10.08 -5.97 -9.57
N GLN A 600 -10.69 -6.75 -8.65
CA GLN A 600 -11.89 -7.56 -8.93
C GLN A 600 -13.10 -6.68 -9.26
N VAL A 601 -13.32 -5.63 -8.50
CA VAL A 601 -14.40 -4.66 -8.77
C VAL A 601 -14.20 -4.01 -10.14
N SER A 602 -12.96 -3.62 -10.47
CA SER A 602 -12.64 -3.00 -11.74
C SER A 602 -12.81 -3.93 -12.93
N ILE A 603 -12.52 -5.24 -12.78
CA ILE A 603 -12.82 -6.26 -13.79
C ILE A 603 -14.33 -6.33 -14.03
N GLY A 604 -15.15 -6.33 -12.98
CA GLY A 604 -16.60 -6.30 -13.08
C GLY A 604 -17.12 -5.05 -13.79
N HIS A 605 -16.57 -3.88 -13.48
CA HIS A 605 -16.88 -2.62 -14.16
C HIS A 605 -16.48 -2.64 -15.64
N ALA A 606 -15.28 -3.17 -15.96
CA ALA A 606 -14.82 -3.26 -17.34
C ALA A 606 -15.63 -4.24 -18.20
N ALA A 607 -16.25 -5.25 -17.58
CA ALA A 607 -17.16 -6.19 -18.24
C ALA A 607 -18.59 -5.64 -18.40
N SER A 608 -18.85 -4.41 -17.96
CA SER A 608 -20.12 -3.71 -18.10
C SER A 608 -19.91 -2.40 -18.91
N ASP A 609 -20.80 -1.44 -18.74
CA ASP A 609 -20.67 -0.09 -19.32
C ASP A 609 -19.92 0.91 -18.40
N ARG A 610 -19.35 0.46 -17.28
CA ARG A 610 -18.69 1.29 -16.26
C ARG A 610 -17.18 1.39 -16.46
N TRP A 611 -16.75 1.73 -17.66
CA TRP A 611 -15.32 1.79 -18.03
C TRP A 611 -14.54 2.89 -17.33
N THR A 612 -15.19 3.99 -17.03
CA THR A 612 -14.62 5.12 -16.27
C THR A 612 -14.24 4.69 -14.86
N GLU A 613 -15.15 3.98 -14.17
CA GLU A 613 -14.90 3.43 -12.84
C GLU A 613 -13.84 2.32 -12.87
N ALA A 614 -13.85 1.51 -13.92
CA ALA A 614 -12.83 0.48 -14.11
C ALA A 614 -11.43 1.08 -14.22
N LEU A 615 -11.26 2.13 -15.06
CA LEU A 615 -10.00 2.86 -15.18
C LEU A 615 -9.53 3.40 -13.82
N ALA A 616 -10.40 4.11 -13.12
CA ALA A 616 -10.09 4.68 -11.83
C ALA A 616 -9.66 3.58 -10.83
N GLY A 617 -10.41 2.49 -10.75
CA GLY A 617 -10.11 1.39 -9.84
C GLY A 617 -8.82 0.65 -10.17
N PHE A 618 -8.51 0.39 -11.44
CA PHE A 618 -7.23 -0.22 -11.84
C PHE A 618 -6.04 0.66 -11.47
N HIS A 619 -6.10 1.97 -11.71
CA HIS A 619 -5.04 2.88 -11.33
C HIS A 619 -4.82 2.93 -9.80
N GLU A 620 -5.90 2.93 -9.02
CA GLU A 620 -5.81 2.85 -7.55
C GLU A 620 -5.19 1.52 -7.12
N ALA A 621 -5.62 0.40 -7.71
CA ALA A 621 -5.07 -0.93 -7.43
C ALA A 621 -3.56 -0.99 -7.71
N ILE A 622 -3.10 -0.45 -8.85
CA ILE A 622 -1.69 -0.38 -9.23
C ILE A 622 -0.88 0.45 -8.24
N ALA A 623 -1.38 1.62 -7.85
CA ALA A 623 -0.70 2.49 -6.89
C ALA A 623 -0.53 1.79 -5.54
N LEU A 624 -1.60 1.19 -5.01
CA LEU A 624 -1.58 0.49 -3.74
C LEU A 624 -0.77 -0.82 -3.80
N ALA A 625 -0.83 -1.57 -4.91
CA ALA A 625 -0.04 -2.79 -5.07
C ALA A 625 1.47 -2.49 -5.07
N ARG A 626 1.90 -1.41 -5.70
CA ARG A 626 3.30 -0.94 -5.65
C ARG A 626 3.71 -0.54 -4.23
N GLU A 627 2.86 0.22 -3.54
CA GLU A 627 3.13 0.67 -2.17
C GLU A 627 3.21 -0.51 -1.17
N THR A 628 2.39 -1.54 -1.37
CA THR A 628 2.33 -2.71 -0.49
C THR A 628 3.24 -3.86 -0.93
N GLY A 629 3.93 -3.73 -2.07
CA GLY A 629 4.82 -4.76 -2.62
C GLY A 629 4.10 -6.03 -3.10
N GLN A 630 2.82 -5.93 -3.50
CA GLN A 630 2.01 -7.05 -3.98
C GLN A 630 2.17 -7.21 -5.49
N ASN A 631 3.20 -7.94 -5.90
CA ASN A 631 3.58 -8.07 -7.30
C ASN A 631 2.57 -8.86 -8.15
N THR A 632 1.89 -9.83 -7.57
CA THR A 632 0.85 -10.61 -8.26
C THR A 632 -0.32 -9.72 -8.65
N GLU A 633 -0.83 -8.93 -7.71
CA GLU A 633 -1.91 -7.98 -7.93
C GLU A 633 -1.50 -6.85 -8.88
N LEU A 634 -0.24 -6.41 -8.79
CA LEU A 634 0.31 -5.41 -9.71
C LEU A 634 0.31 -5.90 -11.16
N ALA A 635 0.82 -7.11 -11.42
CA ALA A 635 0.85 -7.69 -12.76
C ALA A 635 -0.55 -7.83 -13.34
N TRP A 636 -1.50 -8.29 -12.54
CA TRP A 636 -2.89 -8.46 -12.96
C TRP A 636 -3.56 -7.13 -13.30
N ALA A 637 -3.40 -6.13 -12.43
CA ALA A 637 -3.99 -4.81 -12.63
C ALA A 637 -3.42 -4.13 -13.88
N LEU A 638 -2.11 -4.25 -14.12
CA LEU A 638 -1.46 -3.73 -15.33
C LEU A 638 -2.02 -4.39 -16.62
N ALA A 639 -2.12 -5.71 -16.63
CA ALA A 639 -2.62 -6.46 -17.80
C ALA A 639 -4.09 -6.13 -18.12
N ARG A 640 -4.93 -6.02 -17.09
CA ARG A 640 -6.37 -5.71 -17.25
C ARG A 640 -6.61 -4.25 -17.62
N LEU A 641 -5.81 -3.33 -17.08
CA LEU A 641 -5.83 -1.92 -17.48
C LEU A 641 -5.42 -1.77 -18.96
N ALA A 642 -4.33 -2.42 -19.38
CA ALA A 642 -3.87 -2.40 -20.76
C ALA A 642 -4.94 -2.85 -21.75
N LEU A 643 -5.70 -3.91 -21.42
CA LEU A 643 -6.80 -4.39 -22.25
C LEU A 643 -7.93 -3.35 -22.39
N LEU A 644 -8.28 -2.66 -21.31
CA LEU A 644 -9.28 -1.61 -21.34
C LEU A 644 -8.82 -0.42 -22.18
N GLU A 645 -7.56 0.01 -21.99
CA GLU A 645 -6.94 1.10 -22.76
C GLU A 645 -6.82 0.77 -24.25
N ALA A 646 -6.55 -0.50 -24.61
CA ALA A 646 -6.55 -0.98 -25.97
C ALA A 646 -7.92 -0.78 -26.66
N ARG A 647 -9.00 -1.13 -25.96
CA ARG A 647 -10.37 -0.95 -26.47
C ARG A 647 -10.76 0.52 -26.63
N MET A 648 -10.22 1.38 -25.77
CA MET A 648 -10.40 2.83 -25.84
C MET A 648 -9.50 3.51 -26.89
N GLY A 649 -8.49 2.83 -27.42
CA GLY A 649 -7.53 3.37 -28.38
C GLY A 649 -6.41 4.20 -27.76
N ARG A 650 -6.14 4.04 -26.47
CA ARG A 650 -5.03 4.68 -25.73
C ARG A 650 -3.73 3.90 -25.95
N ALA A 651 -3.21 3.99 -27.17
CA ALA A 651 -2.18 3.06 -27.65
C ALA A 651 -0.88 3.07 -26.84
N GLU A 652 -0.37 4.25 -26.49
CA GLU A 652 0.89 4.37 -25.74
C GLU A 652 0.74 3.81 -24.32
N GLN A 653 -0.34 4.16 -23.61
CA GLN A 653 -0.63 3.69 -22.27
C GLN A 653 -0.85 2.18 -22.25
N SER A 654 -1.64 1.67 -23.18
CA SER A 654 -1.90 0.23 -23.32
C SER A 654 -0.61 -0.57 -23.51
N ARG A 655 0.29 -0.13 -24.40
CA ARG A 655 1.59 -0.80 -24.59
C ARG A 655 2.44 -0.73 -23.32
N LEU A 656 2.57 0.45 -22.71
CA LEU A 656 3.34 0.62 -21.47
C LEU A 656 2.87 -0.33 -20.37
N HIS A 657 1.56 -0.42 -20.16
CA HIS A 657 1.00 -1.27 -19.11
C HIS A 657 1.06 -2.76 -19.49
N ALA A 658 0.83 -3.11 -20.76
CA ALA A 658 0.94 -4.49 -21.22
C ALA A 658 2.38 -5.01 -21.11
N ASP A 659 3.37 -4.22 -21.57
CA ASP A 659 4.78 -4.58 -21.51
C ASP A 659 5.26 -4.70 -20.05
N GLY A 660 4.85 -3.77 -19.17
CA GLY A 660 5.14 -3.84 -17.74
C GLY A 660 4.50 -5.05 -17.06
N GLY A 661 3.25 -5.38 -17.40
CA GLY A 661 2.56 -6.57 -16.96
C GLY A 661 3.24 -7.85 -17.43
N LEU A 662 3.65 -7.91 -18.70
CA LEU A 662 4.30 -9.05 -19.34
C LEU A 662 5.68 -9.34 -18.73
N ASP A 663 6.51 -8.31 -18.54
CA ASP A 663 7.82 -8.45 -17.91
C ASP A 663 7.69 -9.01 -16.47
N LEU A 664 6.78 -8.44 -15.69
CA LEU A 664 6.55 -8.88 -14.32
C LEU A 664 5.99 -10.32 -14.29
N SER A 665 5.07 -10.65 -15.20
CA SER A 665 4.46 -11.97 -15.30
C SER A 665 5.48 -13.05 -15.63
N ARG A 666 6.35 -12.81 -16.61
CA ARG A 666 7.41 -13.75 -17.01
C ARG A 666 8.42 -13.97 -15.89
N ARG A 667 8.81 -12.92 -15.17
CA ARG A 667 9.74 -13.04 -14.04
C ARG A 667 9.17 -13.84 -12.88
N LEU A 668 7.86 -13.78 -12.64
CA LEU A 668 7.21 -14.39 -11.48
C LEU A 668 6.44 -15.67 -11.80
N GLY A 669 6.37 -16.07 -13.08
CA GLY A 669 5.62 -17.23 -13.53
C GLY A 669 4.10 -17.04 -13.48
N LEU A 670 3.60 -15.82 -13.66
CA LEU A 670 2.18 -15.47 -13.59
C LEU A 670 1.52 -15.66 -14.97
N GLY A 671 1.36 -16.90 -15.41
CA GLY A 671 0.90 -17.26 -16.75
C GLY A 671 -0.44 -16.63 -17.12
N LEU A 672 -1.38 -16.49 -16.19
CA LEU A 672 -2.66 -15.86 -16.48
C LEU A 672 -2.52 -14.36 -16.79
N SER A 673 -1.66 -13.65 -16.08
CA SER A 673 -1.38 -12.24 -16.36
C SER A 673 -0.60 -12.08 -17.68
N GLU A 674 0.26 -13.04 -18.04
CA GLU A 674 0.91 -13.10 -19.34
C GLU A 674 -0.13 -13.22 -20.47
N VAL A 675 -1.07 -14.17 -20.35
CA VAL A 675 -2.19 -14.34 -21.29
C VAL A 675 -2.97 -13.04 -21.48
N TRP A 676 -3.29 -12.34 -20.42
CA TRP A 676 -4.03 -11.08 -20.48
C TRP A 676 -3.21 -9.93 -21.08
N SER A 677 -1.91 -9.87 -20.82
CA SER A 677 -1.04 -8.85 -21.41
C SER A 677 -0.90 -9.05 -22.92
N ILE A 678 -0.73 -10.30 -23.37
CA ILE A 678 -0.71 -10.66 -24.78
C ILE A 678 -2.05 -10.31 -25.44
N ALA A 679 -3.17 -10.65 -24.79
CA ALA A 679 -4.51 -10.31 -25.27
C ALA A 679 -4.70 -8.79 -25.41
N ALA A 680 -4.15 -7.99 -24.49
CA ALA A 680 -4.22 -6.54 -24.56
C ALA A 680 -3.47 -5.99 -25.80
N LEU A 681 -2.29 -6.52 -26.09
CA LEU A 681 -1.53 -6.16 -27.32
C LEU A 681 -2.29 -6.58 -28.58
N GLY A 682 -2.85 -7.79 -28.60
CA GLY A 682 -3.68 -8.26 -29.71
C GLY A 682 -4.92 -7.40 -29.94
N GLU A 683 -5.64 -7.04 -28.89
CA GLU A 683 -6.82 -6.17 -28.94
C GLU A 683 -6.45 -4.76 -29.43
N LEU A 684 -5.31 -4.23 -28.98
CA LEU A 684 -4.81 -2.93 -29.45
C LEU A 684 -4.57 -2.94 -30.95
N GLU A 685 -3.80 -3.91 -31.46
CA GLU A 685 -3.50 -4.00 -32.88
C GLU A 685 -4.77 -4.27 -33.70
N LEU A 686 -5.72 -5.07 -33.18
CA LEU A 686 -7.02 -5.30 -33.81
C LEU A 686 -7.85 -4.00 -33.89
N SER A 687 -7.89 -3.20 -32.82
CA SER A 687 -8.61 -1.95 -32.79
C SER A 687 -8.05 -0.90 -33.72
N LEU A 688 -6.73 -0.89 -33.93
CA LEU A 688 -6.02 -0.02 -34.87
C LEU A 688 -6.09 -0.51 -36.33
N GLY A 689 -6.63 -1.71 -36.57
CA GLY A 689 -6.77 -2.28 -37.90
C GLY A 689 -5.53 -3.01 -38.42
N HIS A 690 -4.52 -3.23 -37.59
CA HIS A 690 -3.29 -3.93 -37.94
C HIS A 690 -3.51 -5.45 -37.88
N THR A 691 -4.00 -6.03 -38.98
CA THR A 691 -4.51 -7.41 -38.99
C THR A 691 -3.44 -8.46 -38.69
N GLU A 692 -2.25 -8.37 -39.27
CA GLU A 692 -1.20 -9.39 -39.13
C GLU A 692 -0.55 -9.33 -37.73
N PRO A 693 -0.19 -8.17 -37.15
CA PRO A 693 0.27 -8.09 -35.76
C PRO A 693 -0.77 -8.59 -34.75
N ALA A 694 -2.05 -8.22 -34.93
CA ALA A 694 -3.12 -8.72 -34.07
C ALA A 694 -3.23 -10.25 -34.14
N LEU A 695 -3.15 -10.85 -35.33
CA LEU A 695 -3.18 -12.29 -35.52
C LEU A 695 -2.02 -12.97 -34.77
N ALA A 696 -0.81 -12.42 -34.85
CA ALA A 696 0.36 -12.99 -34.20
C ALA A 696 0.16 -13.04 -32.67
N HIS A 697 -0.33 -11.95 -32.03
CA HIS A 697 -0.58 -11.92 -30.60
C HIS A 697 -1.68 -12.89 -30.17
N PHE A 698 -2.80 -12.97 -30.90
CA PHE A 698 -3.87 -13.91 -30.53
C PHE A 698 -3.48 -15.37 -30.76
N GLN A 699 -2.61 -15.67 -31.76
CA GLN A 699 -2.02 -17.00 -31.93
C GLN A 699 -1.05 -17.35 -30.78
N GLU A 700 -0.23 -16.38 -30.34
CA GLU A 700 0.62 -16.52 -29.15
C GLU A 700 -0.24 -16.79 -27.91
N GLN A 701 -1.30 -16.02 -27.67
CA GLN A 701 -2.25 -16.27 -26.60
C GLN A 701 -2.82 -17.67 -26.64
N GLN A 702 -3.29 -18.12 -27.79
CA GLN A 702 -3.84 -19.47 -27.97
C GLN A 702 -2.80 -20.55 -27.69
N ALA A 703 -1.55 -20.35 -28.10
CA ALA A 703 -0.46 -21.28 -27.85
C ALA A 703 -0.17 -21.42 -26.33
N VAL A 704 -0.12 -20.30 -25.61
CA VAL A 704 0.08 -20.28 -24.17
C VAL A 704 -1.07 -21.00 -23.45
N LEU A 705 -2.33 -20.70 -23.77
CA LEU A 705 -3.50 -21.35 -23.19
C LEU A 705 -3.49 -22.87 -23.43
N THR A 706 -3.12 -23.29 -24.63
CA THR A 706 -3.05 -24.70 -25.01
C THR A 706 -1.94 -25.42 -24.23
N ALA A 707 -0.77 -24.81 -24.13
CA ALA A 707 0.39 -25.38 -23.43
C ALA A 707 0.07 -25.61 -21.93
N HIS A 708 -0.74 -24.72 -21.34
CA HIS A 708 -1.13 -24.77 -19.92
C HIS A 708 -2.46 -25.50 -19.65
N GLY A 709 -3.08 -26.06 -20.67
CA GLY A 709 -4.32 -26.84 -20.55
C GLY A 709 -5.56 -26.03 -20.17
N ILE A 710 -5.53 -24.71 -20.35
CA ILE A 710 -6.66 -23.81 -20.05
C ILE A 710 -7.73 -23.97 -21.14
N ARG A 711 -8.95 -24.30 -20.73
CA ARG A 711 -10.09 -24.53 -21.64
C ARG A 711 -11.27 -23.59 -21.37
N ASP A 712 -11.12 -22.67 -20.43
CA ASP A 712 -12.18 -21.69 -20.18
C ASP A 712 -12.39 -20.80 -21.41
N VAL A 713 -13.59 -20.81 -21.93
CA VAL A 713 -14.00 -20.07 -23.14
C VAL A 713 -13.88 -18.54 -22.95
N ASP A 714 -13.85 -18.06 -21.70
CA ASP A 714 -13.67 -16.63 -21.40
C ASP A 714 -12.28 -16.11 -21.80
N LEU A 715 -11.27 -16.97 -21.73
CA LEU A 715 -9.90 -16.67 -22.09
C LEU A 715 -9.57 -16.95 -23.56
N SER A 716 -10.48 -17.59 -24.28
CA SER A 716 -10.26 -17.99 -25.68
C SER A 716 -10.21 -16.80 -26.63
N PRO A 717 -9.14 -16.66 -27.45
CA PRO A 717 -9.05 -15.64 -28.51
C PRO A 717 -9.82 -16.04 -29.77
N ALA A 718 -10.56 -17.14 -29.76
CA ALA A 718 -11.25 -17.66 -30.95
C ALA A 718 -12.16 -16.62 -31.66
N PRO A 719 -12.93 -15.77 -30.95
CA PRO A 719 -13.74 -14.73 -31.60
C PRO A 719 -12.92 -13.72 -32.42
N GLU A 720 -11.74 -13.36 -31.92
CA GLU A 720 -10.80 -12.44 -32.56
C GLU A 720 -10.11 -13.15 -33.75
N LEU A 721 -9.69 -14.39 -33.55
CA LEU A 721 -9.09 -15.22 -34.60
C LEU A 721 -10.06 -15.44 -35.79
N VAL A 722 -11.33 -15.76 -35.50
CA VAL A 722 -12.37 -15.88 -36.57
C VAL A 722 -12.45 -14.59 -37.39
N GLN A 723 -12.51 -13.43 -36.76
CA GLN A 723 -12.58 -12.15 -37.45
C GLN A 723 -11.32 -11.87 -38.29
N LEU A 724 -10.14 -12.15 -37.71
CA LEU A 724 -8.85 -11.93 -38.40
C LEU A 724 -8.65 -12.89 -39.56
N TYR A 725 -8.96 -14.17 -39.38
CA TYR A 725 -8.88 -15.16 -40.48
C TYR A 725 -9.79 -14.79 -41.64
N LEU A 726 -11.02 -14.32 -41.38
CA LEU A 726 -11.93 -13.87 -42.42
C LEU A 726 -11.41 -12.63 -43.19
N ARG A 727 -10.77 -11.68 -42.44
CA ARG A 727 -10.13 -10.51 -43.10
C ARG A 727 -8.99 -10.89 -44.02
N LEU A 728 -8.28 -11.98 -43.72
CA LEU A 728 -7.16 -12.52 -44.53
C LEU A 728 -7.61 -13.54 -45.58
N GLY A 729 -8.91 -13.82 -45.70
CA GLY A 729 -9.44 -14.82 -46.67
C GLY A 729 -9.20 -16.26 -46.25
N ARG A 730 -8.79 -16.51 -45.01
CA ARG A 730 -8.50 -17.83 -44.41
C ARG A 730 -9.78 -18.45 -43.84
N THR A 731 -10.73 -18.77 -44.74
CA THR A 731 -12.09 -19.18 -44.36
C THR A 731 -12.17 -20.53 -43.64
N HIS A 732 -11.28 -21.47 -43.94
CA HIS A 732 -11.24 -22.79 -43.31
C HIS A 732 -10.83 -22.64 -41.83
N GLU A 733 -9.75 -21.93 -41.57
CA GLU A 733 -9.28 -21.70 -40.21
C GLU A 733 -10.28 -20.88 -39.39
N ALA A 734 -11.01 -19.97 -40.03
CA ALA A 734 -12.11 -19.26 -39.36
C ALA A 734 -13.25 -20.20 -38.93
N ALA A 735 -13.61 -21.16 -39.80
CA ALA A 735 -14.64 -22.14 -39.50
C ALA A 735 -14.20 -23.09 -38.36
N ASP A 736 -12.97 -23.60 -38.41
CA ASP A 736 -12.42 -24.45 -37.37
C ASP A 736 -12.41 -23.74 -35.98
N ALA A 737 -11.98 -22.48 -35.96
CA ALA A 737 -11.98 -21.68 -34.73
C ALA A 737 -13.41 -21.41 -34.22
N ALA A 738 -14.38 -21.17 -35.07
CA ALA A 738 -15.78 -20.99 -34.71
C ALA A 738 -16.41 -22.27 -34.14
N ASP A 739 -16.08 -23.44 -34.69
CA ASP A 739 -16.53 -24.75 -34.24
C ASP A 739 -15.97 -25.10 -32.87
N VAL A 740 -14.66 -24.88 -32.65
CA VAL A 740 -14.02 -25.05 -31.32
C VAL A 740 -14.68 -24.16 -30.26
N LEU A 741 -14.89 -22.89 -30.60
CA LEU A 741 -15.57 -21.95 -29.73
C LEU A 741 -17.02 -22.39 -29.42
N SER A 742 -17.75 -22.89 -30.39
CA SER A 742 -19.14 -23.31 -30.23
C SER A 742 -19.26 -24.49 -29.28
N HIS A 743 -18.36 -25.46 -29.35
CA HIS A 743 -18.31 -26.58 -28.43
C HIS A 743 -17.98 -26.14 -27.00
N ALA A 744 -16.96 -25.28 -26.83
CA ALA A 744 -16.57 -24.76 -25.52
C ALA A 744 -17.67 -23.88 -24.90
N ALA A 745 -18.35 -23.06 -25.70
CA ALA A 745 -19.47 -22.24 -25.25
C ALA A 745 -20.68 -23.07 -24.81
N ALA A 746 -20.97 -24.16 -25.51
CA ALA A 746 -22.03 -25.10 -25.13
C ALA A 746 -21.71 -25.80 -23.79
N ALA A 747 -20.46 -26.22 -23.57
CA ALA A 747 -20.01 -26.78 -22.31
C ALA A 747 -20.06 -25.76 -21.14
N LYS A 748 -19.84 -24.47 -21.41
CA LYS A 748 -19.97 -23.40 -20.43
C LYS A 748 -21.44 -23.11 -20.08
N GLY A 749 -22.35 -23.25 -21.06
CA GLY A 749 -23.78 -23.04 -20.89
C GLY A 749 -24.24 -21.62 -20.59
N GLN A 750 -23.33 -20.65 -20.56
CA GLN A 750 -23.65 -19.27 -20.16
C GLN A 750 -24.00 -18.35 -21.35
N PRO A 751 -24.96 -17.42 -21.19
CA PRO A 751 -25.47 -16.59 -22.28
C PRO A 751 -24.38 -15.82 -23.02
N TRP A 752 -23.35 -15.25 -22.32
CA TRP A 752 -22.29 -14.49 -22.94
C TRP A 752 -21.39 -15.32 -23.83
N ALA A 753 -21.08 -16.56 -23.42
CA ALA A 753 -20.26 -17.49 -24.21
C ALA A 753 -21.01 -17.93 -25.46
N LEU A 754 -22.30 -18.30 -25.30
CA LEU A 754 -23.18 -18.69 -26.38
C LEU A 754 -23.42 -17.54 -27.38
N ALA A 755 -23.52 -16.28 -26.92
CA ALA A 755 -23.66 -15.12 -27.79
C ALA A 755 -22.42 -14.91 -28.67
N ARG A 756 -21.22 -15.00 -28.12
CA ARG A 756 -19.95 -14.87 -28.87
C ARG A 756 -19.82 -16.00 -29.89
N ALA A 757 -20.16 -17.23 -29.52
CA ALA A 757 -20.16 -18.38 -30.41
C ALA A 757 -21.19 -18.23 -31.55
N ALA A 758 -22.40 -17.78 -31.26
CA ALA A 758 -23.42 -17.52 -32.28
C ALA A 758 -22.97 -16.42 -33.27
N ARG A 759 -22.33 -15.35 -32.80
CA ARG A 759 -21.72 -14.34 -33.66
C ARG A 759 -20.66 -14.95 -34.61
N CYS A 760 -19.79 -15.84 -34.09
CA CYS A 760 -18.76 -16.47 -34.88
C CYS A 760 -19.33 -17.42 -35.91
N ARG A 761 -20.35 -18.24 -35.58
CA ARG A 761 -21.05 -19.08 -36.55
C ARG A 761 -21.70 -18.23 -37.66
N ALA A 762 -22.36 -17.12 -37.26
CA ALA A 762 -22.94 -16.21 -38.25
C ALA A 762 -21.91 -15.60 -39.23
N LEU A 763 -20.71 -15.33 -38.73
CA LEU A 763 -19.62 -14.77 -39.56
C LEU A 763 -19.03 -15.77 -40.57
N VAL A 764 -18.96 -17.06 -40.22
CA VAL A 764 -18.43 -18.10 -41.12
C VAL A 764 -19.50 -18.76 -41.99
N ALA A 765 -20.78 -18.48 -41.74
CA ALA A 765 -21.90 -19.01 -42.49
C ALA A 765 -21.87 -18.54 -43.97
N PRO A 766 -22.41 -19.32 -44.94
CA PRO A 766 -22.55 -18.91 -46.33
C PRO A 766 -23.31 -17.58 -46.48
N ALA A 767 -23.05 -16.83 -47.52
CA ALA A 767 -23.61 -15.49 -47.73
C ALA A 767 -25.14 -15.45 -47.90
N ASP A 768 -25.74 -16.57 -48.21
CA ASP A 768 -27.19 -16.79 -48.37
C ASP A 768 -27.83 -17.43 -47.13
N ALA A 769 -27.08 -17.71 -46.07
CA ALA A 769 -27.61 -18.24 -44.82
C ALA A 769 -28.57 -17.27 -44.15
N PRO A 770 -29.58 -17.78 -43.42
CA PRO A 770 -30.47 -16.88 -42.66
C PRO A 770 -29.75 -16.14 -41.53
N ASP A 771 -30.20 -14.93 -41.20
CA ASP A 771 -29.61 -14.05 -40.17
C ASP A 771 -29.78 -14.57 -38.72
N GLY A 772 -30.36 -15.77 -38.52
CA GLY A 772 -30.83 -16.29 -37.24
C GLY A 772 -29.74 -16.40 -36.15
N ASP A 773 -28.49 -16.67 -36.50
CA ASP A 773 -27.40 -16.72 -35.53
C ASP A 773 -27.01 -15.33 -35.01
N PHE A 774 -27.08 -14.26 -35.83
CA PHE A 774 -26.90 -12.89 -35.33
C PHE A 774 -28.05 -12.46 -34.41
N GLU A 775 -29.29 -12.79 -34.75
CA GLU A 775 -30.47 -12.52 -33.88
C GLU A 775 -30.39 -13.29 -32.58
N THR A 776 -29.96 -14.56 -32.62
CA THR A 776 -29.67 -15.38 -31.44
C THR A 776 -28.58 -14.75 -30.57
N ALA A 777 -27.47 -14.29 -31.18
CA ALA A 777 -26.40 -13.63 -30.46
C ALA A 777 -26.88 -12.39 -29.73
N LEU A 778 -27.67 -11.53 -30.39
CA LEU A 778 -28.21 -10.31 -29.78
C LEU A 778 -29.18 -10.62 -28.65
N ALA A 779 -30.10 -11.59 -28.81
CA ALA A 779 -31.02 -12.03 -27.77
C ALA A 779 -30.31 -12.62 -26.53
N LEU A 780 -29.16 -13.27 -26.73
CA LEU A 780 -28.34 -13.76 -25.64
C LEU A 780 -27.57 -12.63 -24.94
N HIS A 781 -27.10 -11.63 -25.68
CA HIS A 781 -26.45 -10.44 -25.13
C HIS A 781 -27.37 -9.63 -24.20
N GLU A 782 -28.69 -9.60 -24.49
CA GLU A 782 -29.67 -8.94 -23.60
C GLU A 782 -29.69 -9.51 -22.17
N LYS A 783 -29.20 -10.75 -22.00
CA LYS A 783 -29.12 -11.44 -20.71
C LYS A 783 -27.76 -11.24 -20.00
N THR A 784 -26.88 -10.40 -20.55
CA THR A 784 -25.51 -10.19 -20.05
C THR A 784 -25.22 -8.71 -19.87
N PRO A 785 -24.26 -8.34 -18.99
CA PRO A 785 -23.82 -6.96 -18.86
C PRO A 785 -22.82 -6.52 -19.96
N ASP A 786 -22.43 -7.40 -20.87
CA ASP A 786 -21.32 -7.20 -21.81
C ASP A 786 -21.73 -6.30 -22.98
N VAL A 787 -21.97 -5.01 -22.74
CA VAL A 787 -22.43 -4.05 -23.74
C VAL A 787 -21.41 -3.83 -24.87
N PHE A 788 -20.11 -3.94 -24.58
CA PHE A 788 -19.07 -3.85 -25.61
C PHE A 788 -19.16 -5.02 -26.61
N GLU A 789 -19.37 -6.24 -26.14
CA GLU A 789 -19.57 -7.42 -27.01
C GLU A 789 -20.89 -7.34 -27.77
N THR A 790 -21.94 -6.74 -27.21
CA THR A 790 -23.17 -6.41 -27.92
C THR A 790 -22.91 -5.51 -29.11
N ALA A 791 -22.16 -4.41 -28.92
CA ALA A 791 -21.79 -3.49 -29.99
C ALA A 791 -20.90 -4.15 -31.05
N ARG A 792 -19.96 -5.02 -30.66
CA ARG A 792 -19.18 -5.82 -31.62
C ARG A 792 -20.05 -6.73 -32.47
N THR A 793 -21.07 -7.36 -31.86
CA THR A 793 -22.04 -8.19 -32.59
C THR A 793 -22.90 -7.35 -33.54
N GLN A 794 -23.37 -6.17 -33.12
CA GLN A 794 -24.12 -5.22 -33.98
C GLN A 794 -23.27 -4.71 -35.12
N LEU A 795 -22.00 -4.40 -34.91
CA LEU A 795 -21.05 -4.03 -35.98
C LEU A 795 -20.88 -5.15 -37.00
N ALA A 796 -20.65 -6.39 -36.53
CA ALA A 796 -20.50 -7.56 -37.37
C ALA A 796 -21.77 -7.83 -38.19
N TYR A 797 -22.94 -7.78 -37.54
CA TYR A 797 -24.24 -7.96 -38.20
C TYR A 797 -24.53 -6.84 -39.21
N GLY A 798 -24.27 -5.58 -38.82
CA GLY A 798 -24.42 -4.45 -39.74
C GLY A 798 -23.52 -4.57 -40.99
N SER A 799 -22.28 -5.00 -40.84
CA SER A 799 -21.36 -5.27 -41.96
C SER A 799 -21.83 -6.43 -42.83
N TYR A 800 -22.36 -7.51 -42.25
CA TYR A 800 -22.99 -8.62 -42.96
C TYR A 800 -24.21 -8.12 -43.76
N LEU A 801 -25.17 -7.43 -43.15
CA LEU A 801 -26.37 -6.89 -43.80
C LEU A 801 -26.04 -5.93 -44.94
N ARG A 802 -24.97 -5.10 -44.80
CA ARG A 802 -24.50 -4.21 -45.87
C ARG A 802 -24.04 -5.02 -47.09
N ARG A 803 -23.23 -6.08 -46.88
CA ARG A 803 -22.79 -6.99 -47.94
C ARG A 803 -23.96 -7.70 -48.58
N ALA A 804 -24.96 -8.10 -47.79
CA ALA A 804 -26.22 -8.68 -48.29
C ALA A 804 -27.20 -7.64 -48.91
N ARG A 805 -26.75 -6.38 -49.08
CA ARG A 805 -27.53 -5.26 -49.63
C ARG A 805 -28.78 -4.90 -48.87
N LYS A 806 -28.97 -5.36 -47.62
CA LYS A 806 -30.09 -5.02 -46.72
C LYS A 806 -29.78 -3.68 -45.99
N ARG A 807 -29.67 -2.57 -46.76
CA ARG A 807 -29.09 -1.29 -46.28
C ARG A 807 -29.83 -0.68 -45.06
N VAL A 808 -31.17 -0.78 -45.00
CA VAL A 808 -31.96 -0.19 -43.92
C VAL A 808 -31.67 -0.89 -42.62
N GLN A 809 -31.63 -2.21 -42.61
CA GLN A 809 -31.33 -3.03 -41.45
C GLN A 809 -29.86 -2.84 -41.04
N ALA A 810 -28.94 -2.78 -42.01
CA ALA A 810 -27.51 -2.50 -41.75
C ALA A 810 -27.32 -1.18 -41.00
N ARG A 811 -27.96 -0.11 -41.45
CA ARG A 811 -27.90 1.21 -40.79
C ARG A 811 -28.42 1.16 -39.37
N LYS A 812 -29.52 0.41 -39.10
CA LYS A 812 -30.06 0.23 -37.75
C LYS A 812 -29.01 -0.36 -36.79
N GLN A 813 -28.37 -1.45 -37.21
CA GLN A 813 -27.37 -2.11 -36.38
C GLN A 813 -26.09 -1.27 -36.20
N LEU A 814 -25.60 -0.66 -37.26
CA LEU A 814 -24.39 0.18 -37.21
C LEU A 814 -24.57 1.43 -36.38
N ARG A 815 -25.74 2.09 -36.39
CA ARG A 815 -26.05 3.21 -35.50
C ARG A 815 -26.11 2.78 -34.05
N ALA A 816 -26.70 1.62 -33.76
CA ALA A 816 -26.72 1.06 -32.40
C ALA A 816 -25.31 0.78 -31.89
N ALA A 817 -24.45 0.14 -32.71
CA ALA A 817 -23.05 -0.10 -32.38
C ALA A 817 -22.28 1.21 -32.12
N ILE A 818 -22.41 2.22 -33.01
CA ILE A 818 -21.79 3.53 -32.84
C ILE A 818 -22.25 4.18 -31.51
N GLY A 819 -23.52 4.11 -31.19
CA GLY A 819 -24.06 4.67 -29.95
C GLY A 819 -23.43 4.08 -28.69
N ILE A 820 -23.24 2.76 -28.67
CA ILE A 820 -22.61 2.07 -27.55
C ILE A 820 -21.11 2.39 -27.51
N PHE A 821 -20.37 2.27 -28.62
CA PHE A 821 -18.95 2.56 -28.65
C PHE A 821 -18.63 4.00 -28.26
N ASP A 822 -19.42 4.97 -28.71
CA ASP A 822 -19.27 6.37 -28.30
C ASP A 822 -19.54 6.58 -26.80
N THR A 823 -20.48 5.84 -26.25
CA THR A 823 -20.79 5.88 -24.82
C THR A 823 -19.64 5.31 -23.98
N LEU A 824 -19.03 4.22 -24.43
CA LEU A 824 -17.91 3.57 -23.75
C LEU A 824 -16.58 4.31 -23.93
N GLY A 825 -16.50 5.26 -24.86
CA GLY A 825 -15.21 5.86 -25.24
C GLY A 825 -14.34 4.94 -26.13
N ALA A 826 -14.94 3.92 -26.74
CA ALA A 826 -14.24 2.97 -27.62
C ALA A 826 -14.01 3.58 -29.02
N GLY A 827 -13.16 4.61 -29.10
CA GLY A 827 -12.91 5.44 -30.28
C GLY A 827 -12.62 4.66 -31.55
N PRO A 828 -11.60 3.78 -31.59
CA PRO A 828 -11.27 2.99 -32.80
C PRO A 828 -12.43 2.13 -33.29
N TRP A 829 -13.18 1.51 -32.39
CA TRP A 829 -14.33 0.68 -32.75
C TRP A 829 -15.50 1.52 -33.27
N SER A 830 -15.70 2.71 -32.74
CA SER A 830 -16.70 3.66 -33.21
C SER A 830 -16.36 4.15 -34.61
N GLU A 831 -15.09 4.47 -34.90
CA GLU A 831 -14.65 4.85 -36.27
C GLU A 831 -14.83 3.69 -37.24
N MET A 832 -14.52 2.46 -36.86
CA MET A 832 -14.75 1.28 -37.68
C MET A 832 -16.23 1.11 -38.04
N ALA A 833 -17.14 1.31 -37.07
CA ALA A 833 -18.58 1.26 -37.31
C ALA A 833 -19.08 2.43 -38.19
N ARG A 834 -18.50 3.62 -38.05
CA ARG A 834 -18.79 4.77 -38.93
C ARG A 834 -18.35 4.54 -40.38
N HIS A 835 -17.20 3.93 -40.58
CA HIS A 835 -16.77 3.55 -41.94
C HIS A 835 -17.74 2.57 -42.59
N GLU A 836 -18.20 1.55 -41.86
CA GLU A 836 -19.21 0.61 -42.34
C GLU A 836 -20.56 1.31 -42.65
N LEU A 837 -20.98 2.27 -41.82
CA LEU A 837 -22.19 3.05 -42.03
C LEU A 837 -22.08 3.95 -43.24
N ALA A 838 -20.94 4.64 -43.44
CA ALA A 838 -20.66 5.47 -44.61
C ALA A 838 -20.72 4.65 -45.90
N ALA A 839 -20.24 3.42 -45.89
CA ALA A 839 -20.35 2.50 -47.03
C ALA A 839 -21.79 2.09 -47.38
N THR A 840 -22.77 2.36 -46.50
CA THR A 840 -24.21 2.24 -46.83
C THR A 840 -24.81 3.49 -47.51
N GLY A 841 -24.02 4.57 -47.67
CA GLY A 841 -24.46 5.87 -48.17
C GLY A 841 -25.02 6.83 -47.12
N GLU A 842 -24.70 6.62 -45.83
CA GLU A 842 -25.08 7.47 -44.73
C GLU A 842 -23.88 7.89 -43.89
N THR A 843 -23.80 9.19 -43.55
CA THR A 843 -22.72 9.73 -42.71
C THR A 843 -23.21 10.04 -41.30
N ALA A 844 -22.62 9.44 -40.29
CA ALA A 844 -22.90 9.75 -38.90
C ALA A 844 -22.21 11.06 -38.47
N ARG A 845 -22.93 11.94 -37.73
CA ARG A 845 -22.33 13.09 -37.09
C ARG A 845 -21.42 12.60 -35.92
N ARG A 846 -20.20 13.14 -35.86
CA ARG A 846 -19.34 12.97 -34.67
C ARG A 846 -20.02 13.59 -33.45
N ARG A 847 -20.27 12.82 -32.43
CA ARG A 847 -20.50 13.33 -31.09
C ARG A 847 -19.11 13.71 -30.54
N ASN A 848 -18.96 14.97 -30.09
CA ASN A 848 -17.75 15.35 -29.39
C ASN A 848 -17.74 14.58 -28.06
N PRO A 849 -16.78 13.66 -27.81
CA PRO A 849 -16.71 13.01 -26.49
C PRO A 849 -16.36 14.08 -25.47
N ALA A 850 -17.17 14.19 -24.45
CA ALA A 850 -16.93 15.16 -23.39
C ALA A 850 -15.60 14.85 -22.67
N THR A 851 -14.86 15.84 -22.45
CA THR A 851 -13.85 16.27 -21.49
C THR A 851 -13.50 15.39 -20.28
N ILE A 852 -14.17 14.26 -19.98
CA ILE A 852 -13.82 13.34 -18.88
C ILE A 852 -12.46 12.68 -19.12
N ASP A 853 -12.08 12.46 -20.38
CA ASP A 853 -10.76 11.93 -20.75
C ASP A 853 -9.59 12.89 -20.41
N GLU A 854 -9.88 14.15 -20.09
CA GLU A 854 -8.88 15.12 -19.63
C GLU A 854 -8.58 15.00 -18.13
N LEU A 855 -9.39 14.23 -17.37
CA LEU A 855 -9.17 14.03 -15.96
C LEU A 855 -8.02 13.04 -15.72
N THR A 856 -7.16 13.37 -14.78
CA THR A 856 -6.17 12.39 -14.30
C THR A 856 -6.90 11.25 -13.56
N PRO A 857 -6.28 10.07 -13.42
CA PRO A 857 -6.90 8.96 -12.69
C PRO A 857 -7.39 9.34 -11.29
N GLN A 858 -6.63 10.14 -10.57
CA GLN A 858 -6.99 10.60 -9.23
C GLN A 858 -8.14 11.60 -9.25
N GLU A 859 -8.15 12.55 -10.19
CA GLU A 859 -9.24 13.48 -10.40
C GLU A 859 -10.53 12.74 -10.75
N LEU A 860 -10.43 11.70 -11.58
CA LEU A 860 -11.56 10.87 -11.96
C LEU A 860 -12.14 10.10 -10.76
N GLN A 861 -11.29 9.48 -9.92
CA GLN A 861 -11.72 8.82 -8.70
C GLN A 861 -12.48 9.77 -7.78
N ILE A 862 -11.93 10.96 -7.56
CA ILE A 862 -12.55 11.99 -6.73
C ILE A 862 -13.90 12.42 -7.32
N ALA A 863 -13.97 12.69 -8.62
CA ALA A 863 -15.20 13.07 -9.31
C ALA A 863 -16.29 12.02 -9.16
N LEU A 864 -15.96 10.74 -9.32
CA LEU A 864 -16.88 9.62 -9.14
C LEU A 864 -17.42 9.53 -7.71
N ARG A 865 -16.53 9.58 -6.70
CA ARG A 865 -16.95 9.50 -5.29
C ARG A 865 -17.82 10.67 -4.85
N VAL A 866 -17.53 11.86 -5.36
CA VAL A 866 -18.35 13.06 -5.12
C VAL A 866 -19.68 12.97 -5.85
N ALA A 867 -19.72 12.39 -7.03
CA ALA A 867 -20.95 12.16 -7.79
C ALA A 867 -21.87 11.12 -7.12
N GLU A 868 -21.33 10.14 -6.38
CA GLU A 868 -22.09 9.21 -5.51
C GLU A 868 -22.80 9.91 -4.34
N GLY A 869 -22.66 11.21 -4.19
CA GLY A 869 -23.29 12.00 -3.12
C GLY A 869 -22.45 12.11 -1.84
N ARG A 870 -21.24 11.57 -1.80
CA ARG A 870 -20.34 11.63 -0.63
C ARG A 870 -19.87 13.05 -0.39
N THR A 871 -19.77 13.45 0.85
CA THR A 871 -19.15 14.72 1.25
C THR A 871 -17.65 14.73 0.94
N THR A 872 -17.02 15.91 0.90
CA THR A 872 -15.58 16.05 0.74
C THR A 872 -14.81 15.27 1.80
N ARG A 873 -15.26 15.27 3.06
CA ARG A 873 -14.63 14.52 4.17
C ARG A 873 -14.79 13.00 3.99
N GLU A 874 -15.95 12.51 3.59
CA GLU A 874 -16.15 11.09 3.32
C GLU A 874 -15.35 10.62 2.10
N THR A 875 -15.21 11.44 1.08
CA THR A 875 -14.37 11.16 -0.09
C THR A 875 -12.90 11.11 0.31
N ALA A 876 -12.46 12.07 1.13
CA ALA A 876 -11.10 12.11 1.65
C ALA A 876 -10.76 10.86 2.49
N ALA A 877 -11.64 10.46 3.40
CA ALA A 877 -11.47 9.26 4.19
C ALA A 877 -11.42 7.99 3.34
N ALA A 878 -12.27 7.90 2.31
CA ALA A 878 -12.35 6.73 1.42
C ALA A 878 -11.12 6.58 0.51
N LEU A 879 -10.50 7.68 0.12
CA LEU A 879 -9.34 7.69 -0.79
C LEU A 879 -8.01 7.87 -0.05
N PHE A 880 -8.03 7.92 1.28
CA PHE A 880 -6.85 8.21 2.13
C PHE A 880 -6.13 9.49 1.70
N LEU A 881 -6.92 10.56 1.48
CA LEU A 881 -6.45 11.89 1.15
C LEU A 881 -6.94 12.90 2.19
N SER A 882 -6.40 14.11 2.17
CA SER A 882 -6.95 15.19 2.98
C SER A 882 -8.19 15.83 2.33
N PRO A 883 -9.10 16.44 3.10
CA PRO A 883 -10.23 17.18 2.54
C PRO A 883 -9.79 18.31 1.62
N LYS A 884 -8.70 19.00 1.91
CA LYS A 884 -8.14 20.06 1.07
C LYS A 884 -7.54 19.54 -0.23
N THR A 885 -6.88 18.40 -0.18
CA THR A 885 -6.41 17.72 -1.40
C THR A 885 -7.60 17.37 -2.30
N ILE A 886 -8.73 16.90 -1.73
CA ILE A 886 -9.95 16.67 -2.49
C ILE A 886 -10.49 17.97 -3.11
N GLU A 887 -10.55 19.06 -2.35
CA GLU A 887 -11.01 20.39 -2.86
C GLU A 887 -10.12 20.89 -3.99
N HIS A 888 -8.79 20.76 -3.86
CA HIS A 888 -7.84 21.10 -4.90
C HIS A 888 -8.10 20.32 -6.19
N HIS A 889 -8.25 19.01 -6.11
CA HIS A 889 -8.57 18.19 -7.27
C HIS A 889 -9.96 18.51 -7.84
N LEU A 890 -10.97 18.75 -7.01
CA LEU A 890 -12.29 19.17 -7.48
C LEU A 890 -12.25 20.49 -8.22
N HIS A 891 -11.44 21.45 -7.77
CA HIS A 891 -11.22 22.68 -8.50
C HIS A 891 -10.65 22.43 -9.91
N ASN A 892 -9.66 21.55 -10.01
CA ASN A 892 -9.09 21.14 -11.29
C ASN A 892 -10.10 20.38 -12.15
N VAL A 893 -10.91 19.48 -11.58
CA VAL A 893 -12.01 18.77 -12.24
C VAL A 893 -13.01 19.76 -12.79
N TYR A 894 -13.48 20.72 -11.99
CA TYR A 894 -14.44 21.74 -12.43
C TYR A 894 -13.92 22.58 -13.59
N ARG A 895 -12.67 22.98 -13.52
CA ARG A 895 -12.00 23.72 -14.61
C ARG A 895 -11.88 22.88 -15.88
N LYS A 896 -11.48 21.61 -15.80
CA LYS A 896 -11.30 20.72 -16.94
C LYS A 896 -12.62 20.35 -17.61
N LEU A 897 -13.67 20.13 -16.79
CA LEU A 897 -15.02 19.83 -17.26
C LEU A 897 -15.83 21.07 -17.65
N ALA A 898 -15.27 22.28 -17.44
CA ALA A 898 -15.95 23.57 -17.65
C ALA A 898 -17.30 23.67 -16.90
N ILE A 899 -17.33 23.19 -15.64
CA ILE A 899 -18.47 23.22 -14.73
C ILE A 899 -18.15 24.06 -13.49
N SER A 900 -19.17 24.50 -12.77
CA SER A 900 -19.01 25.45 -11.66
C SER A 900 -19.55 24.93 -10.32
N SER A 901 -20.24 23.80 -10.33
CA SER A 901 -20.92 23.31 -9.13
C SER A 901 -20.88 21.78 -9.02
N ARG A 902 -21.01 21.31 -7.77
CA ARG A 902 -21.14 19.88 -7.46
C ARG A 902 -22.35 19.25 -8.14
N ARG A 903 -23.46 19.99 -8.29
CA ARG A 903 -24.64 19.53 -9.01
C ARG A 903 -24.31 19.29 -10.49
N GLU A 904 -23.60 20.22 -11.11
CA GLU A 904 -23.17 20.07 -12.51
C GLU A 904 -22.18 18.91 -12.66
N LEU A 905 -21.32 18.64 -11.65
CA LEU A 905 -20.47 17.47 -11.64
C LEU A 905 -21.29 16.17 -11.63
N VAL A 906 -22.28 16.06 -10.75
CA VAL A 906 -23.20 14.93 -10.71
C VAL A 906 -23.89 14.77 -12.06
N GLU A 907 -24.39 15.85 -12.64
CA GLU A 907 -25.03 15.82 -13.96
C GLU A 907 -24.04 15.44 -15.08
N ALA A 908 -22.79 15.92 -15.03
CA ALA A 908 -21.76 15.57 -16.00
C ALA A 908 -21.39 14.09 -15.92
N MET A 909 -21.23 13.57 -14.70
CA MET A 909 -20.94 12.16 -14.44
C MET A 909 -22.13 11.25 -14.71
N THR A 910 -23.38 11.75 -14.55
CA THR A 910 -24.63 11.01 -14.81
C THR A 910 -25.06 11.09 -16.27
N ARG A 911 -24.76 12.16 -16.99
CA ARG A 911 -25.01 12.29 -18.45
C ARG A 911 -24.11 11.38 -19.27
N HIS A 912 -22.99 10.93 -18.69
CA HIS A 912 -22.32 9.72 -19.13
C HIS A 912 -23.18 8.55 -18.63
N PRO A 913 -23.79 7.70 -19.47
CA PRO A 913 -24.77 6.69 -19.07
C PRO A 913 -24.22 5.58 -18.18
N GLN A 914 -23.07 5.78 -17.56
CA GLN A 914 -22.32 4.86 -16.73
C GLN A 914 -22.64 4.97 -15.23
N SER A 915 -23.47 5.93 -14.78
CA SER A 915 -23.71 6.21 -13.35
C SER A 915 -25.16 6.07 -12.92
N THR A 916 -25.85 5.00 -13.28
CA THR A 916 -27.15 4.67 -12.66
C THR A 916 -27.08 3.33 -11.95
N ALA A 917 -26.58 3.35 -10.72
CA ALA A 917 -27.02 2.37 -9.74
C ALA A 917 -28.49 2.71 -9.37
N PRO A 918 -29.43 1.77 -9.36
CA PRO A 918 -30.76 2.03 -8.86
C PRO A 918 -30.65 2.34 -7.36
N SER A 919 -30.94 3.59 -7.00
CA SER A 919 -31.10 4.01 -5.62
C SER A 919 -32.19 3.14 -4.98
N SER A 920 -31.81 2.18 -4.17
CA SER A 920 -32.70 1.43 -3.29
C SER A 920 -33.07 2.27 -2.06
N ALA A 921 -33.51 3.51 -2.30
CA ALA A 921 -34.24 4.28 -1.32
C ALA A 921 -35.74 4.03 -1.54
N GLY A 922 -36.16 2.82 -1.24
CA GLY A 922 -37.59 2.54 -1.03
C GLY A 922 -38.07 3.40 0.12
N LYS A 923 -38.78 4.48 -0.23
CA LYS A 923 -39.63 5.18 0.72
C LYS A 923 -40.59 4.16 1.31
N ARG A 924 -40.32 3.71 2.51
CA ARG A 924 -41.38 3.12 3.35
C ARG A 924 -42.37 4.23 3.65
N SER A 925 -43.42 4.31 2.85
CA SER A 925 -44.63 5.00 3.21
C SER A 925 -45.28 4.27 4.38
N THR A 926 -45.17 4.82 5.56
CA THR A 926 -46.01 4.45 6.69
C THR A 926 -47.46 4.77 6.34
N PRO A 927 -48.39 3.84 6.46
CA PRO A 927 -49.81 4.19 6.33
C PRO A 927 -50.21 5.00 7.57
N ARG A 928 -50.81 6.17 7.35
CA ARG A 928 -51.58 6.91 8.37
C ARG A 928 -52.73 6.04 8.85
N PRO A 929 -53.03 5.98 10.16
CA PRO A 929 -54.26 5.38 10.62
C PRO A 929 -55.43 6.32 10.29
N GLU A 930 -56.41 5.81 9.54
CA GLU A 930 -57.72 6.42 9.40
C GLU A 930 -58.42 6.44 10.75
N GLN A 931 -58.89 7.64 11.09
CA GLN A 931 -59.86 7.85 12.19
C GLN A 931 -61.21 7.37 11.67
N ASP A 932 -61.68 6.27 12.17
CA ASP A 932 -63.11 5.96 12.13
C ASP A 932 -63.71 6.09 13.53
N ASN A 933 -64.63 7.08 13.57
CA ASN A 933 -65.57 7.35 14.62
C ASN A 933 -66.66 6.29 14.59
N MET A 934 -66.92 5.56 15.67
CA MET A 934 -68.28 5.15 16.00
C MET A 934 -68.46 4.75 17.46
N TYR A 935 -69.17 5.55 18.13
CA TYR A 935 -70.16 5.43 19.22
C TYR A 935 -70.40 4.04 19.86
N THR A 936 -70.42 4.15 21.22
CA THR A 936 -71.28 3.55 22.23
C THR A 936 -71.40 2.05 22.40
N GLN A 937 -71.02 1.53 23.55
CA GLN A 937 -71.95 1.15 24.63
C GLN A 937 -71.24 0.37 25.73
N ARG A 938 -71.33 0.91 26.96
CA ARG A 938 -71.17 0.06 28.16
C ARG A 938 -72.46 -0.77 28.33
N PRO A 939 -72.39 -2.01 28.92
CA PRO A 939 -72.87 -2.12 30.26
C PRO A 939 -71.99 -3.02 31.21
N ARG A 940 -71.91 -2.59 32.42
CA ARG A 940 -72.03 -3.24 33.75
C ARG A 940 -72.02 -4.78 33.75
N ARG A 941 -70.99 -5.42 34.27
CA ARG A 941 -70.89 -5.97 35.70
C ARG A 941 -69.46 -6.29 36.00
#